data_d3a09df11f4484dd35c90fef26d71678
#
_entry.id   d3a09df11f4484dd35c90fef26d71678
#
_cell.length_a   1.000
_cell.length_b   1.000
_cell.length_c   1.000
_cell.angle_alpha   90.00
_cell.angle_beta   90.00
_cell.angle_gamma   90.00
#
_symmetry.space_group_name_H-M   'P 1'
#
loop_
_entity.id
_entity.type
_entity.pdbx_description
1 polymer ?
#
loop_
_entity_poly.entity_id
_entity_poly.type
_entity_poly.pdbx_seq_one_letter_code
_entity_poly.pdbx_strand_id
1 'polypeptide(L)'
;MKKTITFVLGVLLGYTTLQATPKEVLPYKNPNLPVEERVEDLLKRMTVEEKFWQIYMMPGDLDAGKERFKDGIFGFQVSTVGSSDPQMRQMLQYNPKLTAAETVKKVNRIQRYFVEETRLGIPVIIFDEALHGLVRGGATAFPQSIALAATFDTTLVSRVSAAIARETAGRGIRQILSPVVNLATDVRWGRVEETYGEDPCLSAGMGVSFVKNFERMGVITTPKHFVANCGDGGRDSNPVHYTGRFLEETHLVPFKACFQQGGAQSVMTAYNMLDGTPCTAHSWLNIEKLRREWGFDGFTIADADAVGIIHKLHHTVGNRAEAGAAAVNNGLDVIFQTTYEEHKPFLEACRSGLITEEALNRAVRQVLKAKFRLGLFDHPYTNEREADRRNACAEHRALTREAACRSMVLLKNENGLLPLPEHLKRIALIGQDAAEARLGGYSGPGVNKVSMLQGLKDKLGGRAEVVYEEGCKRVNPQWLTVPAHCLTQEDGRAGLAAAYFNNIRWEGAPALRRTDRAVQFAWTLFAPDSCLAVDWFSVEWNGRLKSPVTGDYRIGLEGNDGYQLWIDGRKVIDRPEKASFRTETVPLRLEEGKEYAVKVRFYENTRNARIRLVWNVGAVCEDASIQRAVQAAASADVAVVVAGIEEGEFRDRGYLTLPGRQEELIQRVAATGKPVVVVLVGGSAVVMSAWLDKVSAVLDAWYPGEEGGNALADILMGGANPSGKLPITWPVDEAQLPLNYSHKPTGRSDDYLNLTGEPLFPFGYGLSYTEFEYGNLQVRSADVHTFQVSFTVRNAGKYAGYEVPQLYLRDKISSVTQPITRLIHYTAIHLNPGESKTVTFRVDEDDLSMLDRSMQRVVEPGDFRLMIGRSCKDIRLQEVVRVK
;
A
#
# COMPACT_ATOMS: atom_id res chain seq x y z
N MET A 1 -12.38 -99.31 -53.06
CA MET A 1 -11.17 -98.52 -52.76
C MET A 1 -11.30 -97.26 -53.56
N LYS A 2 -11.77 -96.18 -52.93
CA LYS A 2 -11.83 -94.84 -53.55
C LYS A 2 -11.21 -93.89 -52.56
N LYS A 3 -10.09 -93.21 -52.91
CA LYS A 3 -9.46 -92.18 -52.14
C LYS A 3 -10.12 -90.85 -52.39
N THR A 4 -10.62 -90.19 -51.35
CA THR A 4 -11.19 -88.87 -51.46
C THR A 4 -10.08 -87.85 -51.01
N ILE A 5 -9.79 -86.91 -51.91
CA ILE A 5 -8.83 -85.80 -51.59
C ILE A 5 -9.66 -84.61 -51.18
N THR A 6 -9.41 -84.11 -49.97
CA THR A 6 -10.02 -82.88 -49.45
C THR A 6 -9.05 -81.69 -49.67
N PHE A 7 -9.49 -80.69 -50.41
CA PHE A 7 -8.79 -79.42 -50.58
C PHE A 7 -9.14 -78.51 -49.38
N VAL A 8 -8.13 -78.05 -48.69
CA VAL A 8 -8.29 -77.02 -47.63
C VAL A 8 -7.84 -75.68 -48.23
N LEU A 9 -8.81 -74.79 -48.38
CA LEU A 9 -8.57 -73.41 -48.79
C LEU A 9 -8.21 -72.60 -47.53
N GLY A 10 -6.95 -72.19 -47.40
CA GLY A 10 -6.49 -71.27 -46.37
C GLY A 10 -6.78 -69.84 -46.74
N VAL A 11 -7.69 -69.16 -45.99
CA VAL A 11 -7.93 -67.74 -46.11
C VAL A 11 -6.90 -67.04 -45.18
N LEU A 12 -5.91 -66.32 -45.75
CA LEU A 12 -5.03 -65.42 -45.05
C LEU A 12 -5.77 -64.12 -44.78
N LEU A 13 -6.29 -63.92 -43.56
CA LEU A 13 -6.70 -62.62 -43.05
C LEU A 13 -5.47 -61.81 -42.70
N GLY A 14 -5.08 -60.81 -43.52
CA GLY A 14 -4.08 -59.83 -43.22
C GLY A 14 -4.59 -58.84 -42.16
N TYR A 15 -4.12 -58.99 -40.94
CA TYR A 15 -4.30 -57.91 -39.93
C TYR A 15 -3.39 -56.74 -40.29
N THR A 16 -3.90 -55.72 -40.92
CA THR A 16 -3.26 -54.42 -41.00
C THR A 16 -3.47 -53.73 -39.63
N THR A 17 -2.50 -53.83 -38.77
CA THR A 17 -2.40 -52.95 -37.60
C THR A 17 -2.20 -51.53 -38.10
N LEU A 18 -3.28 -50.69 -38.06
CA LEU A 18 -3.15 -49.23 -38.11
C LEU A 18 -2.31 -48.86 -36.90
N GLN A 19 -1.01 -48.71 -37.08
CA GLN A 19 -0.20 -47.96 -36.15
C GLN A 19 -0.72 -46.52 -36.16
N ALA A 20 -1.44 -46.11 -35.11
CA ALA A 20 -1.75 -44.73 -34.87
C ALA A 20 -0.40 -44.01 -34.87
N THR A 21 -0.14 -43.18 -35.83
CA THR A 21 1.01 -42.24 -35.82
C THR A 21 0.98 -41.50 -34.51
N PRO A 22 2.07 -41.48 -33.72
CA PRO A 22 2.13 -40.71 -32.50
C PRO A 22 1.70 -39.27 -32.84
N LYS A 23 0.66 -38.73 -32.20
CA LYS A 23 0.29 -37.35 -32.36
C LYS A 23 1.57 -36.54 -32.06
N GLU A 24 2.10 -35.88 -33.07
CA GLU A 24 3.28 -35.05 -32.95
C GLU A 24 3.03 -34.02 -31.86
N VAL A 25 3.77 -34.12 -30.76
CA VAL A 25 3.64 -33.19 -29.64
C VAL A 25 4.12 -31.84 -30.13
N LEU A 26 3.22 -30.85 -30.13
CA LEU A 26 3.54 -29.49 -30.54
C LEU A 26 4.76 -28.99 -29.74
N PRO A 27 5.74 -28.33 -30.34
CA PRO A 27 6.97 -27.92 -29.67
C PRO A 27 6.73 -27.17 -28.34
N TYR A 28 5.78 -26.24 -28.33
CA TYR A 28 5.48 -25.49 -27.08
C TYR A 28 4.89 -26.37 -25.95
N LYS A 29 4.37 -27.56 -26.25
CA LYS A 29 3.85 -28.52 -25.26
C LYS A 29 4.91 -29.53 -24.81
N ASN A 30 6.12 -29.51 -25.40
CA ASN A 30 7.19 -30.41 -25.03
C ASN A 30 8.02 -29.81 -23.87
N PRO A 31 7.94 -30.37 -22.63
CA PRO A 31 8.64 -29.82 -21.48
C PRO A 31 10.17 -29.96 -21.56
N ASN A 32 10.67 -30.76 -22.49
CA ASN A 32 12.12 -30.97 -22.69
C ASN A 32 12.77 -29.90 -23.56
N LEU A 33 11.99 -29.03 -24.22
CA LEU A 33 12.53 -27.93 -25.02
C LEU A 33 12.78 -26.69 -24.14
N PRO A 34 13.80 -25.88 -24.52
CA PRO A 34 14.06 -24.59 -23.86
C PRO A 34 12.82 -23.68 -23.88
N VAL A 35 12.66 -22.86 -22.82
CA VAL A 35 11.53 -21.96 -22.68
C VAL A 35 11.40 -21.04 -23.90
N GLU A 36 12.50 -20.51 -24.38
CA GLU A 36 12.57 -19.60 -25.53
C GLU A 36 12.04 -20.26 -26.82
N GLU A 37 12.35 -21.49 -27.06
CA GLU A 37 11.85 -22.25 -28.22
C GLU A 37 10.33 -22.49 -28.09
N ARG A 38 9.88 -22.87 -26.91
CA ARG A 38 8.46 -23.06 -26.61
C ARG A 38 7.66 -21.76 -26.81
N VAL A 39 8.18 -20.64 -26.35
CA VAL A 39 7.57 -19.31 -26.51
C VAL A 39 7.45 -18.93 -27.98
N GLU A 40 8.53 -19.06 -28.76
CA GLU A 40 8.53 -18.67 -30.18
C GLU A 40 7.63 -19.57 -31.04
N ASP A 41 7.53 -20.87 -30.74
CA ASP A 41 6.59 -21.77 -31.40
C ASP A 41 5.14 -21.37 -31.10
N LEU A 42 4.81 -21.10 -29.82
CA LEU A 42 3.46 -20.72 -29.42
C LEU A 42 3.06 -19.37 -30.01
N LEU A 43 3.94 -18.36 -29.92
CA LEU A 43 3.68 -17.01 -30.42
C LEU A 43 3.33 -16.99 -31.92
N LYS A 44 3.99 -17.82 -32.73
CA LYS A 44 3.70 -17.97 -34.18
C LYS A 44 2.33 -18.56 -34.47
N ARG A 45 1.71 -19.26 -33.49
CA ARG A 45 0.42 -19.91 -33.65
C ARG A 45 -0.75 -19.04 -33.23
N MET A 46 -0.51 -17.93 -32.55
CA MET A 46 -1.50 -17.06 -31.92
C MET A 46 -2.10 -16.10 -32.94
N THR A 47 -3.44 -15.91 -32.86
CA THR A 47 -4.14 -14.79 -33.52
C THR A 47 -3.91 -13.49 -32.80
N VAL A 48 -4.32 -12.35 -33.38
CA VAL A 48 -4.24 -11.04 -32.74
C VAL A 48 -5.07 -11.00 -31.45
N GLU A 49 -6.26 -11.61 -31.47
CA GLU A 49 -7.12 -11.72 -30.30
C GLU A 49 -6.45 -12.52 -29.17
N GLU A 50 -5.90 -13.69 -29.49
CA GLU A 50 -5.20 -14.50 -28.51
C GLU A 50 -3.96 -13.79 -27.95
N LYS A 51 -3.22 -13.05 -28.78
CA LYS A 51 -2.11 -12.21 -28.33
C LYS A 51 -2.58 -11.09 -27.39
N PHE A 52 -3.63 -10.36 -27.76
CA PHE A 52 -4.22 -9.31 -26.95
C PHE A 52 -4.64 -9.83 -25.57
N TRP A 53 -5.37 -10.93 -25.51
CA TRP A 53 -5.84 -11.46 -24.25
C TRP A 53 -4.70 -11.92 -23.33
N GLN A 54 -3.51 -12.28 -23.85
CA GLN A 54 -2.37 -12.57 -22.99
C GLN A 54 -1.80 -11.33 -22.31
N ILE A 55 -2.03 -10.16 -22.84
CA ILE A 55 -1.58 -8.89 -22.26
C ILE A 55 -2.69 -8.12 -21.54
N TYR A 56 -3.82 -8.72 -21.29
CA TYR A 56 -4.96 -8.12 -20.59
C TYR A 56 -5.25 -8.87 -19.30
N MET A 57 -5.15 -8.17 -18.16
CA MET A 57 -5.44 -8.70 -16.82
C MET A 57 -6.60 -7.95 -16.18
N MET A 58 -7.37 -8.62 -15.30
CA MET A 58 -8.51 -8.02 -14.62
C MET A 58 -8.92 -8.80 -13.37
N PRO A 59 -9.64 -8.16 -12.41
CA PRO A 59 -10.34 -8.90 -11.37
C PRO A 59 -11.49 -9.72 -11.96
N GLY A 60 -11.80 -10.86 -11.34
CA GLY A 60 -12.94 -11.68 -11.75
C GLY A 60 -12.65 -13.16 -11.83
N ASP A 61 -13.47 -13.85 -12.59
CA ASP A 61 -13.43 -15.29 -12.80
C ASP A 61 -14.31 -15.70 -14.00
N LEU A 62 -14.59 -17.01 -14.15
CA LEU A 62 -15.43 -17.54 -15.22
C LEU A 62 -16.95 -17.50 -14.93
N ASP A 63 -17.36 -17.05 -13.74
CA ASP A 63 -18.78 -17.11 -13.32
C ASP A 63 -19.66 -16.14 -14.14
N ALA A 64 -19.08 -15.08 -14.70
CA ALA A 64 -19.76 -14.16 -15.62
C ALA A 64 -19.93 -14.68 -17.06
N GLY A 65 -19.48 -15.91 -17.35
CA GLY A 65 -19.56 -16.57 -18.66
C GLY A 65 -18.20 -16.86 -19.26
N LYS A 66 -17.84 -18.15 -19.33
CA LYS A 66 -16.54 -18.62 -19.82
C LYS A 66 -16.27 -18.30 -21.29
N GLU A 67 -17.30 -18.23 -22.10
CA GLU A 67 -17.21 -17.96 -23.57
C GLU A 67 -16.59 -16.60 -23.89
N ARG A 68 -16.67 -15.64 -22.96
CA ARG A 68 -15.99 -14.33 -23.06
C ARG A 68 -14.47 -14.46 -23.19
N PHE A 69 -13.91 -15.53 -22.65
CA PHE A 69 -12.48 -15.77 -22.55
C PHE A 69 -11.98 -16.93 -23.43
N LYS A 70 -12.72 -17.28 -24.48
CA LYS A 70 -12.35 -18.38 -25.39
C LYS A 70 -11.00 -18.19 -26.08
N ASP A 71 -10.58 -16.93 -26.26
CA ASP A 71 -9.29 -16.57 -26.86
C ASP A 71 -8.17 -16.41 -25.81
N GLY A 72 -8.44 -16.76 -24.53
CA GLY A 72 -7.48 -16.69 -23.43
C GLY A 72 -7.63 -15.46 -22.54
N ILE A 73 -6.70 -15.26 -21.64
CA ILE A 73 -6.47 -14.05 -20.84
C ILE A 73 -5.10 -14.16 -20.16
N PHE A 74 -4.50 -13.03 -19.76
CA PHE A 74 -3.32 -13.03 -18.88
C PHE A 74 -3.61 -13.82 -17.59
N GLY A 75 -4.64 -13.40 -16.86
CA GLY A 75 -5.07 -14.00 -15.61
C GLY A 75 -6.10 -13.18 -14.86
N PHE A 76 -6.46 -13.67 -13.67
CA PHE A 76 -7.49 -13.08 -12.83
C PHE A 76 -7.02 -12.84 -11.40
N GLN A 77 -7.54 -11.77 -10.79
CA GLN A 77 -7.66 -11.67 -9.34
C GLN A 77 -8.99 -12.31 -8.94
N VAL A 78 -8.93 -13.57 -8.54
CA VAL A 78 -10.09 -14.44 -8.37
C VAL A 78 -10.99 -13.95 -7.23
N SER A 79 -12.32 -13.98 -7.45
CA SER A 79 -13.33 -13.54 -6.47
C SER A 79 -13.17 -12.08 -6.01
N THR A 80 -12.62 -11.28 -6.89
CA THR A 80 -12.51 -9.83 -6.75
C THR A 80 -13.30 -9.19 -7.88
N VAL A 81 -13.94 -8.08 -7.63
CA VAL A 81 -14.68 -7.32 -8.62
C VAL A 81 -14.27 -5.86 -8.58
N GLY A 82 -14.22 -5.23 -9.74
CA GLY A 82 -14.11 -3.78 -9.80
C GLY A 82 -15.39 -3.12 -9.26
N SER A 83 -15.29 -1.94 -8.69
CA SER A 83 -16.45 -1.18 -8.26
C SER A 83 -17.28 -0.77 -9.48
N SER A 84 -18.60 -0.89 -9.37
CA SER A 84 -19.55 -0.30 -10.35
C SER A 84 -19.66 1.21 -10.21
N ASP A 85 -19.22 1.77 -9.08
CA ASP A 85 -19.12 3.20 -8.86
C ASP A 85 -17.94 3.76 -9.66
N PRO A 86 -18.15 4.70 -10.59
CA PRO A 86 -17.08 5.31 -11.37
C PRO A 86 -15.97 5.95 -10.51
N GLN A 87 -16.31 6.43 -9.32
CA GLN A 87 -15.37 7.04 -8.36
C GLN A 87 -14.45 6.02 -7.69
N MET A 88 -14.90 4.76 -7.65
CA MET A 88 -14.21 3.68 -6.96
C MET A 88 -13.70 2.61 -7.94
N ARG A 89 -13.60 2.92 -9.24
CA ARG A 89 -13.19 1.93 -10.27
C ARG A 89 -11.79 1.36 -10.05
N GLN A 90 -10.89 2.15 -9.49
CA GLN A 90 -9.56 1.69 -9.13
C GLN A 90 -9.57 0.81 -7.87
N MET A 91 -10.61 0.94 -7.04
CA MET A 91 -10.74 0.15 -5.82
C MET A 91 -11.36 -1.21 -6.12
N LEU A 92 -10.69 -2.24 -5.68
CA LEU A 92 -11.15 -3.62 -5.85
C LEU A 92 -11.90 -4.10 -4.61
N GLN A 93 -13.00 -4.79 -4.83
CA GLN A 93 -13.82 -5.38 -3.78
C GLN A 93 -13.49 -6.88 -3.65
N TYR A 94 -12.96 -7.26 -2.51
CA TYR A 94 -12.57 -8.64 -2.22
C TYR A 94 -13.71 -9.42 -1.56
N ASN A 95 -13.85 -10.70 -1.91
CA ASN A 95 -14.65 -11.62 -1.12
C ASN A 95 -13.76 -12.29 -0.05
N PRO A 96 -13.79 -11.84 1.20
CA PRO A 96 -12.93 -12.36 2.26
C PRO A 96 -13.41 -13.72 2.81
N LYS A 97 -14.57 -14.22 2.41
CA LYS A 97 -15.22 -15.41 3.01
C LYS A 97 -14.71 -16.75 2.48
N LEU A 98 -14.02 -16.75 1.32
CA LEU A 98 -13.50 -17.99 0.74
C LEU A 98 -12.35 -18.54 1.57
N THR A 99 -12.44 -19.82 1.94
CA THR A 99 -11.34 -20.59 2.53
C THR A 99 -10.22 -20.81 1.53
N ALA A 100 -9.04 -21.22 2.00
CA ALA A 100 -7.93 -21.55 1.13
C ALA A 100 -8.27 -22.70 0.17
N ALA A 101 -8.91 -23.76 0.66
CA ALA A 101 -9.32 -24.90 -0.15
C ALA A 101 -10.37 -24.52 -1.22
N GLU A 102 -11.35 -23.68 -0.88
CA GLU A 102 -12.33 -23.18 -1.86
C GLU A 102 -11.67 -22.32 -2.92
N THR A 103 -10.68 -21.49 -2.55
CA THR A 103 -9.89 -20.71 -3.51
C THR A 103 -9.15 -21.64 -4.47
N VAL A 104 -8.48 -22.70 -3.98
CA VAL A 104 -7.77 -23.67 -4.85
C VAL A 104 -8.73 -24.38 -5.79
N LYS A 105 -9.90 -24.82 -5.31
CA LYS A 105 -10.92 -25.45 -6.20
C LYS A 105 -11.34 -24.52 -7.34
N LYS A 106 -11.55 -23.24 -7.01
CA LYS A 106 -11.91 -22.23 -8.02
C LYS A 106 -10.77 -21.99 -9.00
N VAL A 107 -9.54 -21.82 -8.51
CA VAL A 107 -8.33 -21.68 -9.32
C VAL A 107 -8.15 -22.88 -10.25
N ASN A 108 -8.23 -24.09 -9.74
CA ASN A 108 -8.11 -25.32 -10.56
C ASN A 108 -9.21 -25.43 -11.62
N ARG A 109 -10.44 -25.02 -11.31
CA ARG A 109 -11.53 -24.95 -12.30
C ARG A 109 -11.23 -23.97 -13.44
N ILE A 110 -10.70 -22.79 -13.08
CA ILE A 110 -10.28 -21.78 -14.06
C ILE A 110 -9.16 -22.33 -14.94
N GLN A 111 -8.10 -22.87 -14.35
CA GLN A 111 -6.98 -23.45 -15.09
C GLN A 111 -7.44 -24.56 -16.04
N ARG A 112 -8.36 -25.44 -15.59
CA ARG A 112 -8.89 -26.52 -16.43
C ARG A 112 -9.56 -25.99 -17.68
N TYR A 113 -10.39 -24.97 -17.57
CA TYR A 113 -11.02 -24.35 -18.74
C TYR A 113 -9.99 -23.87 -19.75
N PHE A 114 -8.98 -23.12 -19.31
CA PHE A 114 -7.98 -22.55 -20.23
C PHE A 114 -7.08 -23.62 -20.85
N VAL A 115 -6.67 -24.61 -20.07
CA VAL A 115 -5.75 -25.66 -20.52
C VAL A 115 -6.46 -26.69 -21.43
N GLU A 116 -7.70 -27.06 -21.12
CA GLU A 116 -8.38 -28.19 -21.75
C GLU A 116 -9.43 -27.76 -22.78
N GLU A 117 -10.04 -26.56 -22.64
CA GLU A 117 -11.18 -26.17 -23.50
C GLU A 117 -10.83 -25.05 -24.49
N THR A 118 -9.70 -24.30 -24.32
CA THR A 118 -9.30 -23.29 -25.30
C THR A 118 -8.39 -23.85 -26.39
N ARG A 119 -8.33 -23.17 -27.52
CA ARG A 119 -7.63 -23.66 -28.73
C ARG A 119 -6.15 -23.97 -28.50
N LEU A 120 -5.44 -23.12 -27.80
CA LEU A 120 -3.99 -23.26 -27.54
C LEU A 120 -3.67 -23.86 -26.18
N GLY A 121 -4.64 -23.94 -25.28
CA GLY A 121 -4.43 -24.49 -23.95
C GLY A 121 -3.45 -23.67 -23.11
N ILE A 122 -3.49 -22.34 -23.21
CA ILE A 122 -2.57 -21.43 -22.48
C ILE A 122 -3.10 -21.22 -21.06
N PRO A 123 -2.35 -21.64 -20.02
CA PRO A 123 -2.76 -21.44 -18.63
C PRO A 123 -2.78 -19.96 -18.25
N VAL A 124 -3.50 -19.62 -17.18
CA VAL A 124 -3.60 -18.25 -16.66
C VAL A 124 -2.71 -18.03 -15.43
N ILE A 125 -2.26 -16.80 -15.20
CA ILE A 125 -1.61 -16.38 -13.95
C ILE A 125 -2.70 -15.88 -13.01
N ILE A 126 -2.89 -16.55 -11.88
CA ILE A 126 -3.74 -16.06 -10.81
C ILE A 126 -2.91 -15.10 -9.95
N PHE A 127 -3.40 -13.89 -9.76
CA PHE A 127 -2.71 -12.84 -9.04
C PHE A 127 -3.51 -12.27 -7.87
N ASP A 128 -2.84 -11.66 -6.89
CA ASP A 128 -3.47 -11.05 -5.72
C ASP A 128 -2.57 -10.01 -5.06
N GLU A 129 -3.04 -9.39 -3.97
CA GLU A 129 -2.29 -8.49 -3.10
C GLU A 129 -1.77 -9.21 -1.87
N ALA A 130 -0.53 -8.93 -1.46
CA ALA A 130 0.08 -9.57 -0.31
C ALA A 130 1.18 -8.72 0.35
N LEU A 131 0.90 -7.46 0.71
CA LEU A 131 1.92 -6.56 1.25
C LEU A 131 2.46 -7.02 2.61
N HIS A 132 1.57 -7.33 3.55
CA HIS A 132 1.92 -7.79 4.91
C HIS A 132 1.08 -8.99 5.35
N GLY A 133 0.59 -9.74 4.40
CA GLY A 133 -0.26 -10.90 4.47
C GLY A 133 -1.11 -10.96 3.22
N LEU A 134 -1.47 -12.14 2.77
CA LEU A 134 -2.34 -12.29 1.62
C LEU A 134 -3.71 -11.65 1.91
N VAL A 135 -4.20 -10.80 1.03
CA VAL A 135 -5.46 -10.04 1.20
C VAL A 135 -6.67 -10.96 1.00
N ARG A 136 -6.76 -12.03 1.79
CA ARG A 136 -7.82 -13.04 1.74
C ARG A 136 -8.22 -13.51 3.14
N GLY A 137 -9.46 -13.96 3.27
CA GLY A 137 -9.93 -14.62 4.49
C GLY A 137 -9.11 -15.85 4.84
N GLY A 138 -8.84 -16.07 6.12
CA GLY A 138 -8.06 -17.19 6.61
C GLY A 138 -6.56 -17.11 6.32
N ALA A 139 -6.05 -15.95 5.89
CA ALA A 139 -4.63 -15.69 5.79
C ALA A 139 -4.14 -14.87 7.00
N THR A 140 -2.88 -15.07 7.40
CA THR A 140 -2.26 -14.35 8.51
C THR A 140 -2.02 -12.89 8.12
N ALA A 141 -2.43 -11.96 8.99
CA ALA A 141 -2.11 -10.55 8.87
C ALA A 141 -0.95 -10.18 9.79
N PHE A 142 0.23 -10.00 9.20
CA PHE A 142 1.45 -9.54 9.87
C PHE A 142 1.40 -8.02 10.11
N PRO A 143 2.35 -7.45 10.89
CA PRO A 143 2.51 -6.00 10.94
C PRO A 143 2.69 -5.40 9.56
N GLN A 144 2.16 -4.19 9.36
CA GLN A 144 2.22 -3.47 8.08
C GLN A 144 3.67 -3.22 7.64
N SER A 145 3.90 -2.96 6.36
CA SER A 145 5.24 -2.83 5.78
C SER A 145 6.12 -1.80 6.50
N ILE A 146 5.56 -0.64 6.86
CA ILE A 146 6.28 0.39 7.63
C ILE A 146 6.68 -0.11 9.04
N ALA A 147 5.82 -0.90 9.68
CA ALA A 147 6.11 -1.53 10.96
C ALA A 147 7.23 -2.58 10.82
N LEU A 148 7.20 -3.38 9.76
CA LEU A 148 8.28 -4.33 9.47
C LEU A 148 9.60 -3.59 9.20
N ALA A 149 9.58 -2.46 8.51
CA ALA A 149 10.75 -1.62 8.27
C ALA A 149 11.32 -1.07 9.59
N ALA A 150 10.46 -0.71 10.54
CA ALA A 150 10.88 -0.23 11.86
C ALA A 150 11.72 -1.27 12.66
N THR A 151 11.68 -2.53 12.28
CA THR A 151 12.54 -3.56 12.90
C THR A 151 14.01 -3.46 12.48
N PHE A 152 14.32 -2.84 11.36
CA PHE A 152 15.64 -2.81 10.73
C PHE A 152 16.28 -4.21 10.65
N ASP A 153 15.45 -5.23 10.42
CA ASP A 153 15.86 -6.65 10.39
C ASP A 153 15.38 -7.37 9.13
N THR A 154 16.27 -7.45 8.16
CA THR A 154 16.02 -8.15 6.90
C THR A 154 15.81 -9.66 7.11
N THR A 155 16.36 -10.25 8.19
CA THR A 155 16.17 -11.66 8.52
C THR A 155 14.74 -11.91 9.01
N LEU A 156 14.20 -11.02 9.84
CA LEU A 156 12.81 -11.11 10.29
C LEU A 156 11.85 -10.94 9.11
N VAL A 157 12.07 -9.91 8.27
CA VAL A 157 11.26 -9.68 7.06
C VAL A 157 11.33 -10.89 6.12
N SER A 158 12.49 -11.53 5.97
CA SER A 158 12.63 -12.77 5.20
C SER A 158 11.78 -13.90 5.77
N ARG A 159 11.71 -14.07 7.10
CA ARG A 159 10.84 -15.08 7.74
C ARG A 159 9.36 -14.77 7.52
N VAL A 160 8.97 -13.52 7.66
CA VAL A 160 7.58 -13.06 7.44
C VAL A 160 7.18 -13.28 5.98
N SER A 161 7.99 -12.83 5.03
CA SER A 161 7.70 -13.00 3.60
C SER A 161 7.64 -14.47 3.18
N ALA A 162 8.47 -15.35 3.77
CA ALA A 162 8.42 -16.79 3.55
C ALA A 162 7.09 -17.41 4.04
N ALA A 163 6.56 -16.92 5.17
CA ALA A 163 5.25 -17.35 5.67
C ALA A 163 4.12 -16.91 4.73
N ILE A 164 4.13 -15.64 4.31
CA ILE A 164 3.13 -15.08 3.36
C ILE A 164 3.21 -15.82 2.02
N ALA A 165 4.41 -16.03 1.48
CA ALA A 165 4.61 -16.74 0.21
C ALA A 165 4.09 -18.19 0.27
N ARG A 166 4.26 -18.86 1.41
CA ARG A 166 3.73 -20.22 1.64
C ARG A 166 2.20 -20.25 1.59
N GLU A 167 1.55 -19.28 2.25
CA GLU A 167 0.08 -19.15 2.22
C GLU A 167 -0.43 -18.82 0.83
N THR A 168 0.26 -17.93 0.12
CA THR A 168 -0.07 -17.49 -1.25
C THR A 168 0.06 -18.63 -2.26
N ALA A 169 1.23 -19.27 -2.31
CA ALA A 169 1.48 -20.39 -3.23
C ALA A 169 0.54 -21.58 -2.95
N GLY A 170 0.22 -21.81 -1.67
CA GLY A 170 -0.72 -22.87 -1.24
C GLY A 170 -2.14 -22.69 -1.78
N ARG A 171 -2.53 -21.47 -2.16
CA ARG A 171 -3.84 -21.15 -2.77
C ARG A 171 -3.82 -21.14 -4.30
N GLY A 172 -2.70 -21.47 -4.93
CA GLY A 172 -2.56 -21.46 -6.38
C GLY A 172 -2.37 -20.07 -6.99
N ILE A 173 -2.13 -19.06 -6.15
CA ILE A 173 -1.77 -17.72 -6.59
C ILE A 173 -0.31 -17.75 -7.05
N ARG A 174 -0.01 -17.18 -8.21
CA ARG A 174 1.31 -17.25 -8.87
C ARG A 174 1.93 -15.88 -9.14
N GLN A 175 1.22 -14.81 -8.78
CA GLN A 175 1.75 -13.45 -8.79
C GLN A 175 1.13 -12.65 -7.66
N ILE A 176 1.93 -11.78 -7.04
CA ILE A 176 1.46 -10.76 -6.10
C ILE A 176 1.82 -9.38 -6.58
N LEU A 177 0.94 -8.41 -6.32
CA LEU A 177 1.12 -7.01 -6.68
C LEU A 177 1.85 -6.27 -5.53
N SER A 178 2.99 -6.81 -5.12
CA SER A 178 3.79 -6.41 -3.96
C SER A 178 5.27 -6.73 -4.20
N PRO A 179 6.21 -6.06 -3.49
CA PRO A 179 6.08 -5.07 -2.42
C PRO A 179 5.96 -3.63 -2.93
N VAL A 180 5.53 -2.70 -2.04
CA VAL A 180 5.64 -1.27 -2.29
C VAL A 180 7.04 -0.80 -1.85
N VAL A 181 7.87 -0.44 -2.81
CA VAL A 181 9.24 0.05 -2.60
C VAL A 181 9.42 1.52 -2.96
N ASN A 182 8.30 2.24 -3.09
CA ASN A 182 8.33 3.69 -3.12
C ASN A 182 8.87 4.23 -1.80
N LEU A 183 9.56 5.37 -1.85
CA LEU A 183 10.08 6.02 -0.65
C LEU A 183 9.05 6.99 -0.08
N ALA A 184 8.90 6.99 1.24
CA ALA A 184 8.06 7.92 2.00
C ALA A 184 8.76 9.28 2.14
N THR A 185 9.00 9.96 1.03
CA THR A 185 9.70 11.25 1.00
C THR A 185 8.88 12.41 1.54
N ASP A 186 7.57 12.20 1.71
CA ASP A 186 6.67 13.13 2.37
C ASP A 186 5.65 12.34 3.20
N VAL A 187 5.66 12.53 4.51
CA VAL A 187 4.82 11.78 5.45
C VAL A 187 3.34 12.17 5.44
N ARG A 188 2.94 13.14 4.62
CA ARG A 188 1.53 13.46 4.34
C ARG A 188 0.88 12.47 3.37
N TRP A 189 1.68 11.75 2.59
CA TRP A 189 1.19 10.74 1.66
C TRP A 189 0.42 9.63 2.38
N GLY A 190 -0.82 9.37 1.95
CA GLY A 190 -1.70 8.41 2.62
C GLY A 190 -1.20 6.96 2.57
N ARG A 191 -0.30 6.63 1.63
CA ARG A 191 0.24 5.27 1.44
C ARG A 191 1.61 5.04 2.08
N VAL A 192 2.04 5.91 3.00
CA VAL A 192 3.29 5.71 3.78
C VAL A 192 3.28 4.36 4.48
N GLU A 193 2.14 3.93 5.02
CA GLU A 193 1.97 2.63 5.70
C GLU A 193 2.44 1.42 4.88
N GLU A 194 2.30 1.49 3.55
CA GLU A 194 2.63 0.40 2.63
C GLU A 194 4.13 0.29 2.35
N THR A 195 4.91 1.33 2.67
CA THR A 195 6.32 1.47 2.31
C THR A 195 7.27 0.90 3.35
N TYR A 196 8.55 0.83 3.00
CA TYR A 196 9.63 0.55 3.95
C TYR A 196 10.34 1.83 4.43
N GLY A 197 9.68 2.99 4.33
CA GLY A 197 10.18 4.26 4.85
C GLY A 197 10.82 5.16 3.80
N GLU A 198 11.58 6.16 4.27
CA GLU A 198 12.16 7.22 3.45
C GLU A 198 13.53 6.89 2.87
N ASP A 199 14.21 5.87 3.41
CA ASP A 199 15.60 5.59 3.08
C ASP A 199 15.77 4.56 1.96
N PRO A 200 16.58 4.85 0.92
CA PRO A 200 16.80 3.93 -0.18
C PRO A 200 17.49 2.61 0.20
N CYS A 201 18.45 2.63 1.14
CA CYS A 201 19.18 1.44 1.59
C CYS A 201 18.26 0.53 2.40
N LEU A 202 17.49 1.10 3.35
CA LEU A 202 16.52 0.37 4.15
C LEU A 202 15.46 -0.26 3.25
N SER A 203 14.85 0.52 2.35
CA SER A 203 13.81 0.05 1.43
C SER A 203 14.33 -1.01 0.47
N ALA A 204 15.56 -0.88 -0.03
CA ALA A 204 16.20 -1.90 -0.88
C ALA A 204 16.42 -3.21 -0.11
N GLY A 205 17.00 -3.14 1.09
CA GLY A 205 17.25 -4.32 1.93
C GLY A 205 15.97 -5.08 2.29
N MET A 206 14.92 -4.36 2.70
CA MET A 206 13.60 -4.93 3.01
C MET A 206 12.92 -5.51 1.77
N GLY A 207 12.91 -4.76 0.66
CA GLY A 207 12.34 -5.20 -0.61
C GLY A 207 12.99 -6.47 -1.15
N VAL A 208 14.33 -6.54 -1.16
CA VAL A 208 15.08 -7.74 -1.57
C VAL A 208 14.74 -8.94 -0.70
N SER A 209 14.64 -8.74 0.63
CA SER A 209 14.31 -9.81 1.58
C SER A 209 12.89 -10.33 1.39
N PHE A 210 11.97 -9.44 1.04
CA PHE A 210 10.60 -9.80 0.70
C PHE A 210 10.54 -10.60 -0.60
N VAL A 211 11.08 -10.06 -1.67
CA VAL A 211 11.03 -10.62 -3.04
C VAL A 211 11.60 -12.04 -3.11
N LYS A 212 12.79 -12.26 -2.57
CA LYS A 212 13.51 -13.56 -2.68
C LYS A 212 12.69 -14.78 -2.28
N ASN A 213 11.86 -14.66 -1.26
CA ASN A 213 11.10 -15.82 -0.75
C ASN A 213 9.90 -16.16 -1.63
N PHE A 214 9.24 -15.17 -2.17
CA PHE A 214 8.15 -15.39 -3.12
C PHE A 214 8.65 -16.01 -4.42
N GLU A 215 9.70 -15.43 -5.00
CA GLU A 215 10.28 -15.92 -6.25
C GLU A 215 10.78 -17.37 -6.11
N ARG A 216 11.42 -17.71 -5.00
CA ARG A 216 11.83 -19.11 -4.69
C ARG A 216 10.66 -20.08 -4.55
N MET A 217 9.48 -19.60 -4.20
CA MET A 217 8.26 -20.41 -4.08
C MET A 217 7.43 -20.45 -5.36
N GLY A 218 7.93 -19.92 -6.46
CA GLY A 218 7.22 -19.86 -7.73
C GLY A 218 6.01 -18.91 -7.71
N VAL A 219 6.13 -17.81 -7.00
CA VAL A 219 5.18 -16.70 -6.99
C VAL A 219 5.91 -15.43 -7.43
N ILE A 220 5.52 -14.90 -8.56
CA ILE A 220 6.09 -13.67 -9.12
C ILE A 220 5.76 -12.50 -8.21
N THR A 221 6.77 -11.71 -7.88
CA THR A 221 6.61 -10.43 -7.18
C THR A 221 6.56 -9.27 -8.15
N THR A 222 5.86 -8.22 -7.75
CA THR A 222 5.66 -7.02 -8.56
C THR A 222 6.00 -5.79 -7.73
N PRO A 223 7.29 -5.43 -7.57
CA PRO A 223 7.67 -4.17 -6.95
C PRO A 223 6.92 -3.00 -7.57
N LYS A 224 6.38 -2.12 -6.72
CA LYS A 224 5.51 -1.03 -7.14
C LYS A 224 5.76 0.24 -6.34
N HIS A 225 5.35 1.40 -6.83
CA HIS A 225 4.87 1.72 -8.18
C HIS A 225 6.01 2.43 -8.94
N PHE A 226 6.36 1.97 -10.12
CA PHE A 226 7.51 2.44 -10.89
C PHE A 226 7.14 3.65 -11.76
N VAL A 227 7.50 4.92 -11.34
CA VAL A 227 8.34 5.29 -10.22
C VAL A 227 7.79 6.53 -9.49
N ALA A 228 8.23 6.70 -8.23
CA ALA A 228 7.99 7.92 -7.45
C ALA A 228 6.51 8.28 -7.25
N ASN A 229 5.69 7.33 -6.82
CA ASN A 229 4.24 7.49 -6.66
C ASN A 229 3.83 8.44 -5.51
N CYS A 230 4.73 8.74 -4.56
CA CYS A 230 4.58 9.87 -3.64
C CYS A 230 4.83 11.17 -4.42
N GLY A 231 3.76 11.79 -4.90
CA GLY A 231 3.83 12.96 -5.75
C GLY A 231 4.10 14.25 -4.99
N ASP A 232 4.23 15.34 -5.76
CA ASP A 232 4.51 16.66 -5.21
C ASP A 232 3.49 17.07 -4.15
N GLY A 233 3.99 17.56 -3.01
CA GLY A 233 3.20 17.98 -1.86
C GLY A 233 2.63 16.82 -1.03
N GLY A 234 3.24 15.64 -1.10
CA GLY A 234 2.83 14.46 -0.33
C GLY A 234 1.47 13.93 -0.76
N ARG A 235 1.08 14.09 -2.01
CA ARG A 235 -0.20 13.64 -2.54
C ARG A 235 -0.04 12.45 -3.45
N ASP A 236 -0.89 11.48 -3.24
CA ASP A 236 -0.89 10.24 -4.00
C ASP A 236 -1.01 10.52 -5.50
N SER A 237 -0.10 9.92 -6.26
CA SER A 237 -0.11 9.94 -7.72
C SER A 237 -0.04 11.35 -8.37
N ASN A 238 0.32 12.38 -7.61
CA ASN A 238 0.56 13.71 -8.17
C ASN A 238 1.80 13.72 -9.08
N PRO A 239 1.88 14.66 -10.01
CA PRO A 239 3.08 14.84 -10.86
C PRO A 239 4.35 14.97 -10.03
N VAL A 240 5.45 14.48 -10.56
CA VAL A 240 6.79 14.68 -9.97
C VAL A 240 7.76 15.27 -11.02
N HIS A 241 8.63 16.15 -10.55
CA HIS A 241 9.62 16.88 -11.35
C HIS A 241 11.01 16.64 -10.80
N TYR A 242 11.46 15.39 -10.83
CA TYR A 242 12.73 14.97 -10.27
C TYR A 242 13.84 15.01 -11.30
N THR A 243 15.02 15.51 -10.90
CA THR A 243 16.20 15.40 -11.74
C THR A 243 16.63 13.94 -11.91
N GLY A 244 17.27 13.61 -13.02
CA GLY A 244 17.80 12.27 -13.25
C GLY A 244 18.71 11.79 -12.11
N ARG A 245 19.55 12.69 -11.56
CA ARG A 245 20.40 12.38 -10.40
C ARG A 245 19.57 11.97 -9.15
N PHE A 246 18.53 12.72 -8.82
CA PHE A 246 17.71 12.43 -7.66
C PHE A 246 16.97 11.09 -7.81
N LEU A 247 16.49 10.80 -9.02
CA LEU A 247 15.89 9.50 -9.32
C LEU A 247 16.89 8.35 -9.15
N GLU A 248 18.08 8.47 -9.73
CA GLU A 248 19.10 7.43 -9.70
C GLU A 248 19.68 7.16 -8.31
N GLU A 249 19.86 8.21 -7.51
CA GLU A 249 20.46 8.11 -6.17
C GLU A 249 19.41 7.76 -5.08
N THR A 250 18.10 7.84 -5.40
CA THR A 250 17.02 7.63 -4.42
C THR A 250 15.95 6.67 -4.93
N HIS A 251 15.00 7.14 -5.71
CA HIS A 251 13.78 6.42 -6.05
C HIS A 251 13.98 5.14 -6.88
N LEU A 252 15.02 5.08 -7.71
CA LEU A 252 15.34 3.91 -8.54
C LEU A 252 16.12 2.82 -7.79
N VAL A 253 16.79 3.16 -6.67
CA VAL A 253 17.64 2.24 -5.91
C VAL A 253 16.88 1.01 -5.41
N PRO A 254 15.72 1.11 -4.74
CA PRO A 254 15.01 -0.06 -4.24
C PRO A 254 14.48 -0.95 -5.37
N PHE A 255 14.03 -0.38 -6.48
CA PHE A 255 13.57 -1.14 -7.65
C PHE A 255 14.70 -1.95 -8.26
N LYS A 256 15.85 -1.30 -8.55
CA LYS A 256 17.04 -1.96 -9.09
C LYS A 256 17.47 -3.13 -8.21
N ALA A 257 17.50 -2.92 -6.89
CA ALA A 257 17.84 -3.97 -5.94
C ALA A 257 16.84 -5.15 -5.98
N CYS A 258 15.53 -4.88 -6.04
CA CYS A 258 14.51 -5.92 -6.15
C CYS A 258 14.69 -6.78 -7.41
N PHE A 259 15.09 -6.20 -8.54
CA PHE A 259 15.33 -6.95 -9.77
C PHE A 259 16.65 -7.69 -9.73
N GLN A 260 17.76 -7.00 -9.49
CA GLN A 260 19.11 -7.57 -9.64
C GLN A 260 19.51 -8.47 -8.49
N GLN A 261 19.09 -8.15 -7.27
CA GLN A 261 19.41 -8.92 -6.07
C GLN A 261 18.24 -9.80 -5.59
N GLY A 262 17.00 -9.28 -5.71
CA GLY A 262 15.79 -9.99 -5.32
C GLY A 262 15.35 -11.05 -6.32
N GLY A 263 15.51 -10.77 -7.60
CA GLY A 263 15.07 -11.63 -8.71
C GLY A 263 13.60 -11.43 -9.09
N ALA A 264 13.00 -10.25 -8.80
CA ALA A 264 11.62 -9.94 -9.15
C ALA A 264 11.39 -10.06 -10.66
N GLN A 265 10.33 -10.75 -11.06
CA GLN A 265 10.01 -11.04 -12.46
C GLN A 265 8.90 -10.15 -13.04
N SER A 266 8.33 -9.24 -12.24
CA SER A 266 7.35 -8.26 -12.70
C SER A 266 7.61 -6.91 -12.05
N VAL A 267 7.04 -5.84 -12.61
CA VAL A 267 7.03 -4.48 -12.06
C VAL A 267 5.73 -3.78 -12.44
N MET A 268 5.16 -3.01 -11.51
CA MET A 268 3.97 -2.21 -11.78
C MET A 268 4.35 -0.75 -12.00
N THR A 269 3.90 -0.17 -13.12
CA THR A 269 4.10 1.26 -13.42
C THR A 269 3.19 2.12 -12.57
N ALA A 270 3.67 3.31 -12.20
CA ALA A 270 2.92 4.23 -11.34
C ALA A 270 1.83 5.00 -12.09
N TYR A 271 0.83 5.49 -11.34
CA TYR A 271 -0.23 6.35 -11.85
C TYR A 271 0.26 7.73 -12.27
N ASN A 272 1.25 8.29 -11.56
CA ASN A 272 1.73 9.64 -11.78
C ASN A 272 2.49 9.80 -13.11
N MET A 273 2.70 11.05 -13.47
CA MET A 273 3.65 11.42 -14.51
C MET A 273 5.00 11.81 -13.90
N LEU A 274 6.06 11.50 -14.62
CA LEU A 274 7.43 11.95 -14.36
C LEU A 274 7.79 12.98 -15.42
N ASP A 275 8.03 14.22 -14.98
CA ASP A 275 8.42 15.33 -15.87
C ASP A 275 7.54 15.43 -17.12
N GLY A 276 6.21 15.41 -16.92
CA GLY A 276 5.19 15.54 -17.96
C GLY A 276 4.85 14.27 -18.74
N THR A 277 5.56 13.17 -18.54
CA THR A 277 5.29 11.89 -19.24
C THR A 277 4.67 10.88 -18.27
N PRO A 278 3.47 10.30 -18.55
CA PRO A 278 2.89 9.26 -17.73
C PRO A 278 3.84 8.06 -17.56
N CYS A 279 4.11 7.61 -16.32
CA CYS A 279 5.02 6.50 -16.05
C CYS A 279 4.65 5.23 -16.84
N THR A 280 3.35 4.98 -17.01
CA THR A 280 2.83 3.84 -17.77
C THR A 280 3.18 3.87 -19.26
N ALA A 281 3.44 5.07 -19.83
CA ALA A 281 3.82 5.26 -21.25
C ALA A 281 5.23 5.84 -21.41
N HIS A 282 6.08 5.74 -20.38
CA HIS A 282 7.39 6.38 -20.35
C HIS A 282 8.48 5.46 -20.92
N SER A 283 8.84 5.64 -22.19
CA SER A 283 9.81 4.78 -22.87
C SER A 283 11.18 4.75 -22.20
N TRP A 284 11.67 5.90 -21.69
CA TRP A 284 12.94 5.93 -20.97
C TRP A 284 12.93 5.03 -19.73
N LEU A 285 11.85 5.05 -18.92
CA LEU A 285 11.71 4.17 -17.77
C LEU A 285 11.58 2.70 -18.19
N ASN A 286 10.60 2.41 -19.07
CA ASN A 286 10.18 1.04 -19.33
C ASN A 286 11.09 0.29 -20.32
N ILE A 287 11.81 1.00 -21.18
CA ILE A 287 12.70 0.40 -22.19
C ILE A 287 14.17 0.69 -21.86
N GLU A 288 14.57 1.96 -21.80
CA GLU A 288 15.99 2.29 -21.67
C GLU A 288 16.53 1.91 -20.30
N LYS A 289 15.88 2.38 -19.23
CA LYS A 289 16.35 2.13 -17.87
C LYS A 289 16.13 0.68 -17.45
N LEU A 290 14.89 0.21 -17.52
CA LEU A 290 14.51 -1.10 -16.99
C LEU A 290 15.13 -2.25 -17.79
N ARG A 291 14.96 -2.24 -19.14
CA ARG A 291 15.35 -3.38 -19.96
C ARG A 291 16.79 -3.28 -20.47
N ARG A 292 17.19 -2.13 -21.04
CA ARG A 292 18.50 -2.01 -21.67
C ARG A 292 19.60 -1.84 -20.63
N GLU A 293 19.40 -0.96 -19.65
CA GLU A 293 20.44 -0.67 -18.67
C GLU A 293 20.49 -1.72 -17.54
N TRP A 294 19.33 -2.06 -16.95
CA TRP A 294 19.31 -3.03 -15.84
C TRP A 294 19.20 -4.49 -16.27
N GLY A 295 18.92 -4.76 -17.55
CA GLY A 295 18.80 -6.12 -18.07
C GLY A 295 17.56 -6.85 -17.57
N PHE A 296 16.49 -6.14 -17.19
CA PHE A 296 15.26 -6.76 -16.71
C PHE A 296 14.59 -7.62 -17.78
N ASP A 297 14.49 -8.93 -17.52
CA ASP A 297 13.91 -9.93 -18.43
C ASP A 297 12.54 -10.46 -17.94
N GLY A 298 11.87 -9.68 -17.11
CA GLY A 298 10.49 -9.90 -16.69
C GLY A 298 9.48 -9.12 -17.52
N PHE A 299 8.27 -8.95 -16.99
CA PHE A 299 7.21 -8.18 -17.65
C PHE A 299 6.76 -6.98 -16.79
N THR A 300 6.30 -5.93 -17.48
CA THR A 300 5.73 -4.74 -16.86
C THR A 300 4.21 -4.83 -16.86
N ILE A 301 3.57 -4.43 -15.78
CA ILE A 301 2.12 -4.27 -15.71
C ILE A 301 1.75 -2.81 -15.42
N ALA A 302 0.62 -2.35 -15.92
CA ALA A 302 0.04 -1.08 -15.47
C ALA A 302 -0.55 -1.24 -14.08
N ASP A 303 -0.66 -0.16 -13.32
CA ASP A 303 -1.59 -0.13 -12.20
C ASP A 303 -3.05 -0.16 -12.67
N ALA A 304 -4.00 -0.41 -11.79
CA ALA A 304 -5.40 -0.57 -12.13
C ALA A 304 -5.99 0.68 -12.84
N ASP A 305 -6.48 0.53 -14.07
CA ASP A 305 -6.93 1.60 -14.98
C ASP A 305 -5.85 2.65 -15.36
N ALA A 306 -4.59 2.47 -15.01
CA ALA A 306 -3.53 3.46 -15.30
C ALA A 306 -3.35 3.73 -16.79
N VAL A 307 -3.61 2.75 -17.67
CA VAL A 307 -3.64 2.97 -19.13
C VAL A 307 -4.78 3.89 -19.53
N GLY A 308 -5.97 3.71 -18.94
CA GLY A 308 -7.12 4.59 -19.19
C GLY A 308 -6.90 6.03 -18.73
N ILE A 309 -6.13 6.20 -17.67
CA ILE A 309 -5.76 7.52 -17.08
C ILE A 309 -4.91 8.35 -18.04
N ILE A 310 -4.10 7.76 -18.90
CA ILE A 310 -3.31 8.49 -19.92
C ILE A 310 -4.20 9.41 -20.76
N HIS A 311 -5.39 8.92 -21.12
CA HIS A 311 -6.40 9.74 -21.82
C HIS A 311 -7.20 10.62 -20.86
N LYS A 312 -7.76 10.05 -19.78
CA LYS A 312 -8.78 10.70 -18.95
C LYS A 312 -8.23 11.84 -18.07
N LEU A 313 -7.03 11.69 -17.51
CA LEU A 313 -6.46 12.60 -16.52
C LEU A 313 -5.17 13.26 -17.00
N HIS A 314 -4.32 12.54 -17.70
CA HIS A 314 -3.08 13.12 -18.22
C HIS A 314 -3.30 13.88 -19.53
N HIS A 315 -4.37 13.60 -20.27
CA HIS A 315 -4.75 14.26 -21.53
C HIS A 315 -3.64 14.29 -22.58
N THR A 316 -2.78 13.27 -22.60
CA THR A 316 -1.65 13.18 -23.55
C THR A 316 -2.01 12.49 -24.87
N VAL A 317 -3.22 11.91 -24.95
CA VAL A 317 -3.77 11.25 -26.13
C VAL A 317 -5.28 11.50 -26.28
N GLY A 318 -5.82 11.35 -27.49
CA GLY A 318 -7.19 11.73 -27.83
C GLY A 318 -8.28 10.73 -27.37
N ASN A 319 -7.91 9.45 -27.18
CA ASN A 319 -8.87 8.40 -26.81
C ASN A 319 -8.17 7.20 -26.13
N ARG A 320 -8.97 6.23 -25.68
CA ARG A 320 -8.45 5.05 -24.96
C ARG A 320 -7.67 4.07 -25.86
N ALA A 321 -7.97 3.97 -27.15
CA ALA A 321 -7.19 3.15 -28.06
C ALA A 321 -5.77 3.70 -28.23
N GLU A 322 -5.66 5.00 -28.39
CA GLU A 322 -4.37 5.71 -28.42
C GLU A 322 -3.62 5.58 -27.09
N ALA A 323 -4.33 5.57 -25.94
CA ALA A 323 -3.73 5.35 -24.63
C ALA A 323 -3.10 3.94 -24.52
N GLY A 324 -3.80 2.91 -25.01
CA GLY A 324 -3.25 1.56 -25.12
C GLY A 324 -2.00 1.50 -26.00
N ALA A 325 -2.05 2.18 -27.15
CA ALA A 325 -0.91 2.24 -28.07
C ALA A 325 0.28 2.99 -27.44
N ALA A 326 0.02 4.12 -26.79
CA ALA A 326 1.08 4.88 -26.11
C ALA A 326 1.75 4.05 -24.99
N ALA A 327 0.99 3.28 -24.23
CA ALA A 327 1.55 2.44 -23.19
C ALA A 327 2.35 1.26 -23.76
N VAL A 328 1.72 0.42 -24.61
CA VAL A 328 2.34 -0.83 -25.07
C VAL A 328 3.53 -0.56 -26.01
N ASN A 329 3.43 0.40 -26.93
CA ASN A 329 4.54 0.75 -27.82
C ASN A 329 5.75 1.32 -27.05
N ASN A 330 5.54 1.93 -25.88
CA ASN A 330 6.58 2.48 -25.01
C ASN A 330 7.01 1.54 -23.86
N GLY A 331 6.75 0.23 -23.97
CA GLY A 331 7.39 -0.74 -23.12
C GLY A 331 6.50 -1.43 -22.08
N LEU A 332 5.23 -1.03 -21.94
CA LEU A 332 4.26 -1.78 -21.13
C LEU A 332 3.98 -3.15 -21.76
N ASP A 333 3.90 -4.19 -20.95
CA ASP A 333 3.55 -5.53 -21.44
C ASP A 333 2.13 -5.93 -21.10
N VAL A 334 1.58 -5.55 -19.94
CA VAL A 334 0.27 -5.99 -19.51
C VAL A 334 -0.62 -4.81 -19.12
N ILE A 335 -1.79 -4.74 -19.73
CA ILE A 335 -2.83 -3.75 -19.46
C ILE A 335 -3.69 -4.27 -18.32
N PHE A 336 -3.69 -3.60 -17.17
CA PHE A 336 -4.56 -3.92 -16.05
C PHE A 336 -5.79 -3.01 -16.06
N GLN A 337 -6.96 -3.63 -16.23
CA GLN A 337 -8.25 -2.93 -16.16
C GLN A 337 -9.16 -3.61 -15.14
N THR A 338 -10.14 -2.89 -14.64
CA THR A 338 -10.99 -3.35 -13.53
C THR A 338 -12.28 -4.00 -13.97
N THR A 339 -12.64 -3.88 -15.25
CA THR A 339 -13.86 -4.51 -15.82
C THR A 339 -13.60 -5.16 -17.18
N TYR A 340 -14.42 -6.17 -17.52
CA TYR A 340 -14.34 -6.82 -18.82
C TYR A 340 -14.58 -5.86 -19.98
N GLU A 341 -15.55 -4.98 -19.86
CA GLU A 341 -16.00 -4.09 -20.96
C GLU A 341 -14.91 -3.10 -21.42
N GLU A 342 -13.97 -2.83 -20.58
CA GLU A 342 -12.83 -1.93 -20.82
C GLU A 342 -11.82 -2.45 -21.86
N HIS A 343 -11.88 -3.74 -22.22
CA HIS A 343 -10.95 -4.33 -23.21
C HIS A 343 -11.14 -3.80 -24.63
N LYS A 344 -12.36 -3.37 -25.01
CA LYS A 344 -12.76 -3.09 -26.40
C LYS A 344 -11.84 -2.10 -27.14
N PRO A 345 -11.54 -0.91 -26.60
CA PRO A 345 -10.68 0.05 -27.28
C PRO A 345 -9.24 -0.44 -27.43
N PHE A 346 -8.74 -1.24 -26.51
CA PHE A 346 -7.38 -1.75 -26.55
C PHE A 346 -7.24 -2.92 -27.55
N LEU A 347 -8.25 -3.79 -27.65
CA LEU A 347 -8.31 -4.83 -28.68
C LEU A 347 -8.39 -4.19 -30.08
N GLU A 348 -9.19 -3.14 -30.24
CA GLU A 348 -9.27 -2.40 -31.50
C GLU A 348 -7.93 -1.74 -31.87
N ALA A 349 -7.19 -1.24 -30.88
CA ALA A 349 -5.85 -0.71 -31.11
C ALA A 349 -4.86 -1.78 -31.62
N CYS A 350 -5.01 -3.04 -31.19
CA CYS A 350 -4.25 -4.17 -31.75
C CYS A 350 -4.68 -4.50 -33.18
N ARG A 351 -5.99 -4.55 -33.46
CA ARG A 351 -6.54 -4.88 -34.77
C ARG A 351 -6.21 -3.86 -35.85
N SER A 352 -6.26 -2.58 -35.48
CA SER A 352 -5.96 -1.47 -36.39
C SER A 352 -4.46 -1.22 -36.58
N GLY A 353 -3.59 -1.89 -35.80
CA GLY A 353 -2.14 -1.69 -35.84
C GLY A 353 -1.67 -0.44 -35.11
N LEU A 354 -2.51 0.25 -34.33
CA LEU A 354 -2.09 1.33 -33.44
C LEU A 354 -1.09 0.81 -32.37
N ILE A 355 -1.39 -0.34 -31.78
CA ILE A 355 -0.39 -1.16 -31.08
C ILE A 355 0.33 -1.94 -32.18
N THR A 356 1.61 -1.66 -32.35
CA THR A 356 2.40 -2.30 -33.41
C THR A 356 2.54 -3.81 -33.16
N GLU A 357 2.64 -4.60 -34.23
CA GLU A 357 2.82 -6.05 -34.09
C GLU A 357 4.12 -6.38 -33.34
N GLU A 358 5.18 -5.60 -33.50
CA GLU A 358 6.43 -5.76 -32.77
C GLU A 358 6.23 -5.56 -31.27
N ALA A 359 5.54 -4.49 -30.86
CA ALA A 359 5.26 -4.21 -29.45
C ALA A 359 4.34 -5.26 -28.84
N LEU A 360 3.30 -5.68 -29.56
CA LEU A 360 2.39 -6.76 -29.12
C LEU A 360 3.16 -8.08 -28.95
N ASN A 361 3.98 -8.46 -29.93
CA ASN A 361 4.77 -9.69 -29.87
C ASN A 361 5.81 -9.63 -28.75
N ARG A 362 6.45 -8.49 -28.49
CA ARG A 362 7.36 -8.28 -27.34
C ARG A 362 6.62 -8.53 -26.03
N ALA A 363 5.47 -7.89 -25.84
CA ALA A 363 4.67 -7.99 -24.63
C ALA A 363 4.20 -9.43 -24.37
N VAL A 364 3.61 -10.08 -25.37
CA VAL A 364 3.17 -11.48 -25.28
C VAL A 364 4.32 -12.41 -24.96
N ARG A 365 5.49 -12.22 -25.60
CA ARG A 365 6.69 -13.01 -25.33
C ARG A 365 7.08 -13.00 -23.87
N GLN A 366 7.08 -11.85 -23.22
CA GLN A 366 7.42 -11.75 -21.80
C GLN A 366 6.40 -12.46 -20.91
N VAL A 367 5.11 -12.31 -21.20
CA VAL A 367 4.05 -13.01 -20.46
C VAL A 367 4.15 -14.53 -20.63
N LEU A 368 4.37 -15.02 -21.85
CA LEU A 368 4.53 -16.45 -22.10
C LEU A 368 5.77 -17.01 -21.40
N LYS A 369 6.92 -16.29 -21.44
CA LYS A 369 8.12 -16.67 -20.68
C LYS A 369 7.79 -16.86 -19.19
N ALA A 370 7.07 -15.92 -18.60
CA ALA A 370 6.67 -16.01 -17.20
C ALA A 370 5.79 -17.25 -16.94
N LYS A 371 4.80 -17.52 -17.77
CA LYS A 371 3.92 -18.71 -17.67
C LYS A 371 4.71 -20.02 -17.80
N PHE A 372 5.69 -20.10 -18.70
CA PHE A 372 6.57 -21.27 -18.83
C PHE A 372 7.53 -21.42 -17.64
N ARG A 373 8.16 -20.35 -17.17
CA ARG A 373 9.07 -20.35 -16.00
C ARG A 373 8.36 -20.73 -14.70
N LEU A 374 7.09 -20.33 -14.56
CA LEU A 374 6.23 -20.78 -13.46
C LEU A 374 5.84 -22.26 -13.56
N GLY A 375 6.15 -22.93 -14.66
CA GLY A 375 5.78 -24.34 -14.91
C GLY A 375 4.28 -24.54 -15.12
N LEU A 376 3.49 -23.50 -15.42
CA LEU A 376 2.04 -23.61 -15.55
C LEU A 376 1.59 -24.46 -16.72
N PHE A 377 2.37 -24.55 -17.80
CA PHE A 377 2.07 -25.43 -18.92
C PHE A 377 2.24 -26.92 -18.58
N ASP A 378 3.14 -27.21 -17.63
CA ASP A 378 3.49 -28.58 -17.28
C ASP A 378 2.78 -29.03 -15.99
N HIS A 379 2.52 -28.07 -15.07
CA HIS A 379 1.90 -28.30 -13.76
C HIS A 379 0.88 -27.21 -13.42
N PRO A 380 -0.28 -27.11 -14.12
CA PRO A 380 -1.23 -26.00 -13.97
C PRO A 380 -2.03 -26.05 -12.66
N TYR A 381 -2.11 -27.21 -12.00
CA TYR A 381 -3.02 -27.43 -10.87
C TYR A 381 -2.32 -27.37 -9.52
N THR A 382 -3.06 -26.87 -8.51
CA THR A 382 -2.60 -26.81 -7.12
C THR A 382 -3.27 -27.87 -6.26
N ASN A 383 -2.57 -28.41 -5.29
CA ASN A 383 -3.07 -29.46 -4.39
C ASN A 383 -4.07 -28.89 -3.37
N GLU A 384 -5.34 -29.25 -3.51
CA GLU A 384 -6.44 -28.79 -2.66
C GLU A 384 -6.33 -29.25 -1.18
N ARG A 385 -5.74 -30.43 -0.93
CA ARG A 385 -5.70 -31.03 0.40
C ARG A 385 -4.77 -30.35 1.38
N GLU A 386 -3.82 -29.58 0.89
CA GLU A 386 -2.80 -28.93 1.71
C GLU A 386 -3.07 -27.43 1.93
N ALA A 387 -3.99 -26.85 1.19
CA ALA A 387 -4.22 -25.41 1.20
C ALA A 387 -4.51 -24.88 2.62
N ASP A 388 -5.50 -25.46 3.33
CA ASP A 388 -5.88 -24.99 4.67
C ASP A 388 -4.82 -25.25 5.74
N ARG A 389 -3.99 -26.31 5.60
CA ARG A 389 -2.93 -26.65 6.55
C ARG A 389 -1.78 -25.65 6.56
N ARG A 390 -1.60 -24.90 5.50
CA ARG A 390 -0.51 -23.94 5.31
C ARG A 390 -0.89 -22.52 5.73
N ASN A 391 -2.16 -22.28 6.03
CA ASN A 391 -2.68 -20.96 6.35
C ASN A 391 -2.82 -20.77 7.85
N ALA A 392 -2.50 -19.58 8.35
CA ALA A 392 -2.70 -19.13 9.72
C ALA A 392 -2.31 -20.15 10.80
N CYS A 393 -1.22 -20.87 10.57
CA CYS A 393 -0.73 -21.88 11.50
C CYS A 393 -0.13 -21.23 12.76
N ALA A 394 0.06 -22.03 13.82
CA ALA A 394 0.60 -21.53 15.09
C ALA A 394 1.98 -20.87 14.94
N GLU A 395 2.82 -21.38 14.03
CA GLU A 395 4.14 -20.81 13.71
C GLU A 395 4.00 -19.38 13.14
N HIS A 396 3.09 -19.17 12.18
CA HIS A 396 2.85 -17.86 11.59
C HIS A 396 2.32 -16.88 12.63
N ARG A 397 1.43 -17.34 13.50
CA ARG A 397 0.87 -16.54 14.57
C ARG A 397 1.93 -16.11 15.60
N ALA A 398 2.81 -17.02 16.00
CA ALA A 398 3.93 -16.71 16.89
C ALA A 398 4.90 -15.69 16.24
N LEU A 399 5.18 -15.85 14.94
CA LEU A 399 6.00 -14.93 14.16
C LEU A 399 5.37 -13.53 14.05
N THR A 400 4.04 -13.46 13.90
CA THR A 400 3.31 -12.19 13.90
C THR A 400 3.48 -11.45 15.22
N ARG A 401 3.39 -12.13 16.37
CA ARG A 401 3.62 -11.54 17.68
C ARG A 401 5.06 -11.08 17.87
N GLU A 402 6.04 -11.90 17.46
CA GLU A 402 7.46 -11.51 17.48
C GLU A 402 7.69 -10.25 16.65
N ALA A 403 7.18 -10.21 15.41
CA ALA A 403 7.33 -9.06 14.52
C ALA A 403 6.66 -7.81 15.09
N ALA A 404 5.47 -7.93 15.68
CA ALA A 404 4.78 -6.82 16.32
C ALA A 404 5.54 -6.26 17.53
N CYS A 405 6.08 -7.11 18.42
CA CYS A 405 6.91 -6.64 19.54
C CYS A 405 8.15 -5.89 19.07
N ARG A 406 8.77 -6.35 17.98
CA ARG A 406 10.01 -5.79 17.46
C ARG A 406 9.82 -4.54 16.62
N SER A 407 8.62 -4.31 16.10
CA SER A 407 8.30 -3.13 15.28
C SER A 407 7.91 -1.90 16.10
N MET A 408 7.37 -2.08 17.32
CA MET A 408 6.92 -0.97 18.13
C MET A 408 8.07 -0.06 18.55
N VAL A 409 7.90 1.25 18.40
CA VAL A 409 8.92 2.27 18.66
C VAL A 409 8.58 3.04 19.93
N LEU A 410 9.45 2.97 20.93
CA LEU A 410 9.32 3.79 22.14
C LEU A 410 9.89 5.17 21.86
N LEU A 411 9.00 6.18 21.78
CA LEU A 411 9.36 7.56 21.44
C LEU A 411 9.71 8.41 22.67
N LYS A 412 9.02 8.15 23.78
CA LYS A 412 9.20 8.87 25.06
C LYS A 412 9.00 7.92 26.23
N ASN A 413 9.83 8.02 27.30
CA ASN A 413 9.68 7.25 28.52
C ASN A 413 10.28 8.01 29.72
N GLU A 414 9.55 8.99 30.22
CA GLU A 414 10.01 9.81 31.38
C GLU A 414 10.07 8.99 32.66
N ASN A 415 11.14 9.15 33.39
CA ASN A 415 11.39 8.49 34.66
C ASN A 415 11.29 6.96 34.62
N GLY A 416 11.40 6.37 33.42
CA GLY A 416 11.30 4.93 33.25
C GLY A 416 9.92 4.37 33.63
N LEU A 417 8.83 5.10 33.30
CA LEU A 417 7.47 4.65 33.55
C LEU A 417 7.18 3.28 32.95
N LEU A 418 7.67 3.05 31.73
CA LEU A 418 7.62 1.75 31.07
C LEU A 418 8.93 0.98 31.30
N PRO A 419 8.86 -0.36 31.51
CA PRO A 419 7.63 -1.16 31.64
C PRO A 419 6.85 -0.81 32.91
N LEU A 420 5.52 -0.98 32.83
CA LEU A 420 4.62 -0.69 33.93
C LEU A 420 4.93 -1.57 35.15
N PRO A 421 4.89 -1.03 36.38
CA PRO A 421 5.16 -1.79 37.58
C PRO A 421 4.14 -2.94 37.79
N GLU A 422 4.60 -4.08 38.29
CA GLU A 422 3.75 -5.26 38.55
C GLU A 422 2.68 -5.04 39.64
N HIS A 423 2.88 -4.07 40.52
CA HIS A 423 2.00 -3.82 41.66
C HIS A 423 0.80 -2.93 41.35
N LEU A 424 0.62 -2.48 40.11
CA LEU A 424 -0.56 -1.72 39.69
C LEU A 424 -1.84 -2.51 39.95
N LYS A 425 -2.86 -1.79 40.46
CA LYS A 425 -4.18 -2.36 40.76
C LYS A 425 -5.21 -2.01 39.70
N ARG A 426 -5.08 -0.86 39.06
CA ARG A 426 -6.04 -0.34 38.10
C ARG A 426 -5.40 0.41 36.98
N ILE A 427 -5.74 0.00 35.74
CA ILE A 427 -5.28 0.64 34.51
C ILE A 427 -6.52 1.17 33.76
N ALA A 428 -6.53 2.46 33.45
CA ALA A 428 -7.52 3.01 32.53
C ALA A 428 -7.01 2.87 31.09
N LEU A 429 -7.68 2.07 30.28
CA LEU A 429 -7.39 1.90 28.87
C LEU A 429 -8.44 2.68 28.08
N ILE A 430 -8.00 3.70 27.34
CA ILE A 430 -8.86 4.73 26.75
C ILE A 430 -8.61 4.79 25.25
N GLY A 431 -9.67 4.98 24.47
CA GLY A 431 -9.57 5.20 23.02
C GLY A 431 -10.29 4.13 22.21
N GLN A 432 -10.83 4.53 21.06
CA GLN A 432 -11.49 3.61 20.13
C GLN A 432 -10.53 2.52 19.65
N ASP A 433 -9.30 2.88 19.30
CA ASP A 433 -8.29 1.94 18.78
C ASP A 433 -7.81 0.93 19.84
N ALA A 434 -8.09 1.15 21.12
CA ALA A 434 -7.83 0.15 22.16
C ALA A 434 -8.69 -1.12 22.00
N ALA A 435 -9.92 -0.97 21.53
CA ALA A 435 -10.86 -2.08 21.31
C ALA A 435 -10.87 -2.61 19.87
N GLU A 436 -10.43 -1.80 18.91
CA GLU A 436 -10.32 -2.19 17.52
C GLU A 436 -8.93 -2.77 17.23
N ALA A 437 -8.86 -3.93 16.58
CA ALA A 437 -7.59 -4.47 16.06
C ALA A 437 -7.46 -4.06 14.59
N ARG A 438 -6.92 -2.87 14.36
CA ARG A 438 -6.71 -2.33 13.00
C ARG A 438 -5.47 -2.94 12.37
N LEU A 439 -5.56 -3.23 11.07
CA LEU A 439 -4.51 -3.90 10.31
C LEU A 439 -3.85 -2.99 9.25
N GLY A 440 -4.41 -1.80 9.00
CA GLY A 440 -3.98 -0.91 7.93
C GLY A 440 -4.59 -1.25 6.58
N GLY A 441 -4.16 -0.55 5.54
CA GLY A 441 -4.57 -0.75 4.15
C GLY A 441 -4.02 -2.02 3.53
N TYR A 442 -4.59 -2.47 2.42
CA TYR A 442 -4.18 -3.68 1.69
C TYR A 442 -3.99 -4.90 2.61
N SER A 443 -4.88 -5.05 3.59
CA SER A 443 -4.88 -6.15 4.54
C SER A 443 -6.05 -7.10 4.31
N GLY A 444 -5.82 -8.40 4.46
CA GLY A 444 -6.89 -9.36 4.69
C GLY A 444 -7.55 -9.11 6.06
N PRO A 445 -8.70 -9.77 6.35
CA PRO A 445 -9.40 -9.57 7.62
C PRO A 445 -8.63 -10.10 8.85
N GLY A 446 -7.51 -10.80 8.65
CA GLY A 446 -6.84 -11.58 9.69
C GLY A 446 -7.67 -12.81 10.12
N VAL A 447 -7.12 -13.64 10.98
CA VAL A 447 -7.81 -14.86 11.43
C VAL A 447 -8.33 -14.70 12.85
N ASN A 448 -7.49 -14.28 13.77
CA ASN A 448 -7.84 -14.14 15.19
C ASN A 448 -7.22 -12.84 15.73
N LYS A 449 -7.76 -11.72 15.30
CA LYS A 449 -7.26 -10.41 15.71
C LYS A 449 -7.44 -10.17 17.19
N VAL A 450 -6.36 -9.85 17.88
CA VAL A 450 -6.35 -9.50 19.30
C VAL A 450 -6.27 -7.99 19.45
N SER A 451 -7.33 -7.38 20.00
CA SER A 451 -7.31 -5.95 20.35
C SER A 451 -6.38 -5.68 21.54
N MET A 452 -5.95 -4.42 21.69
CA MET A 452 -5.11 -4.02 22.82
C MET A 452 -5.81 -4.25 24.16
N LEU A 453 -7.14 -4.04 24.21
CA LEU A 453 -7.97 -4.32 25.38
C LEU A 453 -7.94 -5.81 25.74
N GLN A 454 -8.11 -6.68 24.76
CA GLN A 454 -8.09 -8.12 25.00
C GLN A 454 -6.70 -8.61 25.43
N GLY A 455 -5.64 -8.19 24.68
CA GLY A 455 -4.27 -8.58 25.00
C GLY A 455 -3.82 -8.15 26.39
N LEU A 456 -4.18 -6.93 26.80
CA LEU A 456 -3.86 -6.43 28.14
C LEU A 456 -4.63 -7.19 29.24
N LYS A 457 -5.92 -7.47 29.06
CA LYS A 457 -6.71 -8.28 29.99
C LYS A 457 -6.14 -9.69 30.14
N ASP A 458 -5.80 -10.34 29.04
CA ASP A 458 -5.22 -11.68 29.03
C ASP A 458 -3.84 -11.71 29.74
N LYS A 459 -2.99 -10.73 29.46
CA LYS A 459 -1.66 -10.60 30.08
C LYS A 459 -1.72 -10.39 31.59
N LEU A 460 -2.69 -9.61 32.05
CA LEU A 460 -2.84 -9.31 33.46
C LEU A 460 -3.52 -10.48 34.23
N GLY A 461 -4.38 -11.25 33.57
CA GLY A 461 -5.03 -12.43 34.21
C GLY A 461 -5.75 -12.11 35.50
N GLY A 462 -6.32 -10.90 35.62
CA GLY A 462 -7.04 -10.42 36.80
C GLY A 462 -6.16 -9.86 37.93
N ARG A 463 -4.83 -9.76 37.77
CA ARG A 463 -3.91 -9.14 38.73
C ARG A 463 -4.14 -7.64 38.91
N ALA A 464 -4.64 -6.99 37.87
CA ALA A 464 -5.08 -5.58 37.90
C ALA A 464 -6.40 -5.45 37.14
N GLU A 465 -7.22 -4.50 37.53
CA GLU A 465 -8.45 -4.12 36.84
C GLU A 465 -8.13 -3.29 35.61
N VAL A 466 -8.67 -3.65 34.45
CA VAL A 466 -8.61 -2.85 33.21
C VAL A 466 -9.96 -2.20 32.97
N VAL A 467 -10.05 -0.90 33.22
CA VAL A 467 -11.24 -0.10 32.96
C VAL A 467 -11.12 0.48 31.55
N TYR A 468 -12.05 0.11 30.67
CA TYR A 468 -12.07 0.61 29.30
C TYR A 468 -13.13 1.69 29.12
N GLU A 469 -12.72 2.79 28.50
CA GLU A 469 -13.61 3.85 28.00
C GLU A 469 -13.19 4.28 26.61
N GLU A 470 -14.16 4.43 25.70
CA GLU A 470 -13.88 4.86 24.33
C GLU A 470 -13.37 6.30 24.28
N GLY A 471 -13.88 7.19 25.13
CA GLY A 471 -13.55 8.61 25.15
C GLY A 471 -14.12 9.35 23.95
N CYS A 472 -13.46 9.25 22.81
CA CYS A 472 -13.97 9.81 21.56
C CYS A 472 -13.71 8.86 20.38
N LYS A 473 -14.43 9.08 19.30
CA LYS A 473 -14.16 8.42 18.02
C LYS A 473 -12.87 8.97 17.40
N ARG A 474 -12.20 8.15 16.63
CA ARG A 474 -11.06 8.58 15.81
C ARG A 474 -11.47 9.66 14.81
N VAL A 475 -12.59 9.45 14.15
CA VAL A 475 -13.26 10.45 13.33
C VAL A 475 -14.72 10.50 13.74
N ASN A 476 -15.16 11.63 14.25
CA ASN A 476 -16.56 11.88 14.55
C ASN A 476 -17.04 13.02 13.65
N PRO A 477 -17.71 12.70 12.54
CA PRO A 477 -18.16 13.74 11.63
C PRO A 477 -19.24 14.58 12.33
N GLN A 478 -18.95 15.84 12.58
CA GLN A 478 -19.93 16.83 13.06
C GLN A 478 -21.11 16.96 12.09
N TRP A 479 -20.86 16.66 10.81
CA TRP A 479 -21.81 16.78 9.72
C TRP A 479 -22.02 15.44 9.06
N LEU A 480 -23.25 14.93 9.11
CA LEU A 480 -23.67 13.69 8.47
C LEU A 480 -24.38 14.00 7.17
N THR A 481 -24.18 13.20 6.12
CA THR A 481 -24.97 13.32 4.90
C THR A 481 -26.44 13.09 5.20
N VAL A 482 -27.32 13.94 4.66
CA VAL A 482 -28.76 13.73 4.74
C VAL A 482 -29.10 12.40 4.08
N PRO A 483 -29.71 11.43 4.84
CA PRO A 483 -29.94 10.09 4.34
C PRO A 483 -30.93 10.05 3.18
N ALA A 484 -30.70 9.12 2.25
CA ALA A 484 -31.54 8.95 1.07
C ALA A 484 -33.05 8.75 1.38
N HIS A 485 -33.36 8.08 2.52
CA HIS A 485 -34.75 7.83 2.92
C HIS A 485 -35.49 9.07 3.44
N CYS A 486 -34.75 10.17 3.70
CA CYS A 486 -35.32 11.47 4.04
C CYS A 486 -35.58 12.33 2.83
N LEU A 487 -35.21 11.90 1.62
CA LEU A 487 -35.28 12.72 0.40
C LEU A 487 -36.27 12.11 -0.58
N THR A 488 -37.17 12.97 -1.11
CA THR A 488 -38.18 12.59 -2.11
C THR A 488 -38.29 13.66 -3.19
N GLN A 489 -38.73 13.25 -4.36
CA GLN A 489 -39.16 14.17 -5.42
C GLN A 489 -40.56 14.73 -5.15
N GLU A 490 -41.01 15.72 -5.88
CA GLU A 490 -42.35 16.32 -5.74
C GLU A 490 -43.48 15.30 -5.97
N ASP A 491 -43.22 14.27 -6.80
CA ASP A 491 -44.19 13.20 -7.10
C ASP A 491 -44.10 12.02 -6.10
N GLY A 492 -43.32 12.15 -5.01
CA GLY A 492 -43.16 11.17 -3.96
C GLY A 492 -42.15 10.04 -4.23
N ARG A 493 -41.50 10.02 -5.39
CA ARG A 493 -40.40 9.05 -5.66
C ARG A 493 -39.19 9.35 -4.76
N ALA A 494 -38.51 8.30 -4.32
CA ALA A 494 -37.33 8.42 -3.47
C ALA A 494 -36.17 9.12 -4.21
N GLY A 495 -35.45 9.99 -3.49
CA GLY A 495 -34.33 10.75 -4.02
C GLY A 495 -34.74 12.14 -4.54
N LEU A 496 -33.76 12.85 -5.12
CA LEU A 496 -33.93 14.18 -5.69
C LEU A 496 -33.92 14.16 -7.21
N ALA A 497 -34.72 14.99 -7.86
CA ALA A 497 -34.65 15.20 -9.30
C ALA A 497 -33.38 16.01 -9.62
N ALA A 498 -32.47 15.43 -10.38
CA ALA A 498 -31.19 16.02 -10.74
C ALA A 498 -31.16 16.40 -12.22
N ALA A 499 -30.71 17.61 -12.51
CA ALA A 499 -30.44 18.13 -13.85
C ALA A 499 -28.99 18.56 -13.96
N TYR A 500 -28.26 17.98 -14.91
CA TYR A 500 -26.84 18.19 -15.16
C TYR A 500 -26.65 18.99 -16.46
N PHE A 501 -25.72 19.94 -16.43
CA PHE A 501 -25.45 20.84 -17.54
C PHE A 501 -23.98 20.85 -17.92
N ASN A 502 -23.66 20.88 -19.22
CA ASN A 502 -22.30 21.06 -19.74
C ASN A 502 -21.83 22.53 -19.68
N ASN A 503 -22.13 23.20 -18.61
CA ASN A 503 -21.66 24.57 -18.31
C ASN A 503 -21.80 24.82 -16.79
N ILE A 504 -21.09 25.82 -16.28
CA ILE A 504 -21.08 26.17 -14.85
C ILE A 504 -22.18 27.13 -14.41
N ARG A 505 -23.20 27.40 -15.28
CA ARG A 505 -24.21 28.44 -15.06
C ARG A 505 -25.63 27.91 -14.96
N TRP A 506 -25.86 26.61 -15.06
CA TRP A 506 -27.21 25.98 -15.12
C TRP A 506 -28.05 26.49 -16.29
N GLU A 507 -27.44 26.85 -17.41
CA GLU A 507 -28.10 27.47 -18.57
C GLU A 507 -28.39 26.44 -19.67
N GLY A 508 -29.46 26.64 -20.40
CA GLY A 508 -29.87 25.83 -21.55
C GLY A 508 -30.59 24.54 -21.15
N ALA A 509 -30.63 23.59 -22.07
CA ALA A 509 -31.20 22.28 -21.82
C ALA A 509 -30.16 21.43 -21.05
N PRO A 510 -30.56 20.69 -19.98
CA PRO A 510 -29.64 19.79 -19.29
C PRO A 510 -29.21 18.65 -20.21
N ALA A 511 -27.93 18.33 -20.15
CA ALA A 511 -27.32 17.18 -20.87
C ALA A 511 -27.80 15.84 -20.30
N LEU A 512 -28.12 15.81 -18.98
CA LEU A 512 -28.61 14.62 -18.30
C LEU A 512 -29.69 15.00 -17.29
N ARG A 513 -30.74 14.18 -17.22
CA ARG A 513 -31.72 14.18 -16.11
C ARG A 513 -31.79 12.79 -15.51
N ARG A 514 -31.65 12.72 -14.17
CA ARG A 514 -31.75 11.45 -13.44
C ARG A 514 -32.30 11.69 -12.03
N THR A 515 -32.51 10.63 -11.31
CA THR A 515 -32.80 10.67 -9.87
C THR A 515 -31.54 10.33 -9.10
N ASP A 516 -31.09 11.24 -8.22
CA ASP A 516 -30.01 11.00 -7.30
C ASP A 516 -30.59 10.69 -5.91
N ARG A 517 -30.17 9.59 -5.31
CA ARG A 517 -30.72 9.12 -4.04
C ARG A 517 -30.39 10.04 -2.88
N ALA A 518 -29.24 10.69 -2.93
CA ALA A 518 -28.77 11.68 -1.97
C ALA A 518 -27.78 12.61 -2.68
N VAL A 519 -27.50 13.78 -2.12
CA VAL A 519 -26.40 14.63 -2.57
C VAL A 519 -25.17 14.23 -1.76
N GLN A 520 -24.39 13.35 -2.34
CA GLN A 520 -23.10 12.88 -1.80
C GLN A 520 -22.23 12.38 -2.96
N PHE A 521 -21.41 13.29 -3.50
CA PHE A 521 -20.63 13.03 -4.69
C PHE A 521 -19.19 13.49 -4.54
N ALA A 522 -18.29 12.78 -5.23
CA ALA A 522 -16.89 13.12 -5.41
C ALA A 522 -16.51 12.74 -6.83
N TRP A 523 -16.58 13.66 -7.77
CA TRP A 523 -16.30 13.45 -9.20
C TRP A 523 -14.90 13.88 -9.61
N THR A 524 -14.01 14.05 -8.66
CA THR A 524 -12.64 14.56 -8.88
C THR A 524 -11.89 13.85 -10.03
N LEU A 525 -12.13 12.55 -10.22
CA LEU A 525 -11.45 11.73 -11.24
C LEU A 525 -12.36 11.32 -12.41
N PHE A 526 -13.64 11.72 -12.38
CA PHE A 526 -14.64 11.22 -13.32
C PHE A 526 -15.70 12.27 -13.61
N ALA A 527 -16.25 12.25 -14.82
CA ALA A 527 -17.50 12.95 -15.10
C ALA A 527 -18.67 12.27 -14.37
N PRO A 528 -19.73 13.02 -13.99
CA PRO A 528 -20.95 12.43 -13.43
C PRO A 528 -21.63 11.40 -14.34
N ASP A 529 -21.43 11.51 -15.64
CA ASP A 529 -21.89 10.62 -16.71
C ASP A 529 -21.04 10.81 -17.97
N SER A 530 -21.09 9.85 -18.90
CA SER A 530 -20.35 9.89 -20.15
C SER A 530 -20.73 11.04 -21.10
N CYS A 531 -21.92 11.64 -20.92
CA CYS A 531 -22.38 12.79 -21.69
C CYS A 531 -21.94 14.14 -21.11
N LEU A 532 -21.16 14.13 -20.01
CA LEU A 532 -20.64 15.31 -19.35
C LEU A 532 -19.12 15.34 -19.40
N ALA A 533 -18.54 16.52 -19.40
CA ALA A 533 -17.11 16.69 -19.21
C ALA A 533 -16.72 16.40 -17.75
N VAL A 534 -15.44 16.09 -17.51
CA VAL A 534 -14.90 15.90 -16.15
C VAL A 534 -14.93 17.21 -15.37
N ASP A 535 -14.63 18.31 -16.04
CA ASP A 535 -14.67 19.69 -15.52
C ASP A 535 -15.73 20.51 -16.24
N TRP A 536 -16.04 21.70 -15.76
CA TRP A 536 -16.93 22.70 -16.39
C TRP A 536 -18.37 22.25 -16.54
N PHE A 537 -18.91 21.60 -15.52
CA PHE A 537 -20.32 21.20 -15.46
C PHE A 537 -21.04 21.81 -14.25
N SER A 538 -22.33 21.73 -14.24
CA SER A 538 -23.15 22.11 -13.08
C SER A 538 -24.31 21.15 -12.89
N VAL A 539 -24.83 21.15 -11.67
CA VAL A 539 -25.95 20.28 -11.27
C VAL A 539 -26.94 21.09 -10.46
N GLU A 540 -28.22 20.84 -10.70
CA GLU A 540 -29.33 21.31 -9.87
C GLU A 540 -30.15 20.13 -9.40
N TRP A 541 -30.31 19.99 -8.07
CA TRP A 541 -31.19 19.00 -7.43
C TRP A 541 -32.42 19.69 -6.88
N ASN A 542 -33.58 19.12 -7.09
CA ASN A 542 -34.86 19.60 -6.57
C ASN A 542 -35.64 18.45 -5.93
N GLY A 543 -36.32 18.72 -4.83
CA GLY A 543 -37.19 17.79 -4.15
C GLY A 543 -37.57 18.22 -2.76
N ARG A 544 -37.84 17.26 -1.88
CA ARG A 544 -38.28 17.47 -0.51
C ARG A 544 -37.44 16.72 0.48
N LEU A 545 -37.21 17.35 1.63
CA LEU A 545 -36.61 16.72 2.82
C LEU A 545 -37.72 16.47 3.82
N LYS A 546 -37.97 15.21 4.14
CA LYS A 546 -38.88 14.79 5.22
C LYS A 546 -38.07 14.62 6.51
N SER A 547 -38.45 15.39 7.52
CA SER A 547 -37.71 15.30 8.81
C SER A 547 -38.04 14.06 9.59
N PRO A 548 -37.03 13.29 10.08
CA PRO A 548 -37.24 12.16 10.98
C PRO A 548 -37.32 12.57 12.46
N VAL A 549 -37.14 13.85 12.79
CA VAL A 549 -37.00 14.34 14.16
C VAL A 549 -37.62 15.72 14.34
N THR A 550 -37.94 16.07 15.58
CA THR A 550 -38.31 17.43 16.00
C THR A 550 -37.19 18.03 16.84
N GLY A 551 -36.76 19.25 16.51
CA GLY A 551 -35.70 19.94 17.28
C GLY A 551 -35.02 21.06 16.47
N ASP A 552 -34.10 21.73 17.15
CA ASP A 552 -33.24 22.75 16.54
C ASP A 552 -31.92 22.07 16.07
N TYR A 553 -31.72 22.06 14.79
CA TYR A 553 -30.58 21.44 14.13
C TYR A 553 -29.89 22.44 13.18
N ARG A 554 -28.88 21.97 12.50
CA ARG A 554 -28.22 22.71 11.42
C ARG A 554 -28.21 21.85 10.19
N ILE A 555 -28.45 22.49 9.02
CA ILE A 555 -28.38 21.86 7.70
C ILE A 555 -27.49 22.71 6.81
N GLY A 556 -26.84 22.10 5.84
CA GLY A 556 -25.98 22.84 4.92
C GLY A 556 -25.38 22.05 3.82
N LEU A 557 -24.36 22.62 3.22
CA LEU A 557 -23.58 22.01 2.15
C LEU A 557 -22.10 21.96 2.54
N GLU A 558 -21.47 20.86 2.14
CA GLU A 558 -20.04 20.64 2.29
C GLU A 558 -19.48 20.26 0.93
N GLY A 559 -18.50 21.00 0.43
CA GLY A 559 -17.93 20.73 -0.88
C GLY A 559 -16.89 21.73 -1.36
N ASN A 560 -16.41 21.50 -2.57
CA ASN A 560 -15.53 22.41 -3.31
C ASN A 560 -16.35 23.33 -4.20
N ASP A 561 -15.68 24.27 -4.84
CA ASP A 561 -16.20 25.21 -5.83
C ASP A 561 -17.47 25.93 -5.37
N GLY A 562 -18.42 26.21 -6.27
CA GLY A 562 -19.58 26.98 -5.92
C GLY A 562 -20.83 26.15 -5.63
N TYR A 563 -21.52 26.50 -4.55
CA TYR A 563 -22.76 25.84 -4.19
C TYR A 563 -23.77 26.76 -3.55
N GLN A 564 -25.05 26.43 -3.68
CA GLN A 564 -26.17 27.19 -3.15
C GLN A 564 -27.24 26.23 -2.61
N LEU A 565 -27.91 26.64 -1.51
CA LEU A 565 -28.98 25.86 -0.89
C LEU A 565 -30.22 26.74 -0.68
N TRP A 566 -31.39 26.22 -1.06
CA TRP A 566 -32.69 26.79 -0.74
C TRP A 566 -33.48 25.80 0.11
N ILE A 567 -34.16 26.34 1.12
CA ILE A 567 -35.14 25.64 1.94
C ILE A 567 -36.46 26.43 1.86
N ASP A 568 -37.57 25.76 1.51
CA ASP A 568 -38.89 26.35 1.32
C ASP A 568 -38.88 27.64 0.47
N GLY A 569 -38.13 27.59 -0.64
CA GLY A 569 -37.97 28.69 -1.58
C GLY A 569 -37.03 29.81 -1.16
N ARG A 570 -36.57 29.83 0.10
CA ARG A 570 -35.61 30.83 0.59
C ARG A 570 -34.19 30.34 0.37
N LYS A 571 -33.36 31.16 -0.29
CA LYS A 571 -31.92 30.88 -0.40
C LYS A 571 -31.26 31.06 0.97
N VAL A 572 -30.79 29.98 1.57
CA VAL A 572 -30.20 29.96 2.90
C VAL A 572 -28.67 29.90 2.88
N ILE A 573 -28.08 29.35 1.78
CA ILE A 573 -26.66 29.39 1.52
C ILE A 573 -26.43 29.89 0.10
N ASP A 574 -25.54 30.85 -0.04
CA ASP A 574 -25.16 31.46 -1.33
C ASP A 574 -23.64 31.60 -1.39
N ARG A 575 -22.99 30.63 -1.97
CA ARG A 575 -21.54 30.59 -2.18
C ARG A 575 -21.25 30.24 -3.64
N PRO A 576 -21.46 31.17 -4.55
CA PRO A 576 -21.26 30.90 -5.98
C PRO A 576 -19.77 30.99 -6.42
N GLU A 577 -18.89 31.48 -5.56
CA GLU A 577 -17.46 31.60 -5.86
C GLU A 577 -16.73 30.28 -5.81
N LYS A 578 -15.76 30.08 -6.73
CA LYS A 578 -14.82 28.97 -6.68
C LYS A 578 -14.01 29.03 -5.39
N ALA A 579 -13.99 27.94 -4.66
CA ALA A 579 -13.22 27.83 -3.40
C ALA A 579 -12.78 26.39 -3.13
N SER A 580 -11.79 26.26 -2.26
CA SER A 580 -11.39 24.98 -1.68
C SER A 580 -12.53 24.38 -0.85
N PHE A 581 -12.36 23.11 -0.48
CA PHE A 581 -13.32 22.37 0.36
C PHE A 581 -13.70 23.13 1.62
N ARG A 582 -15.00 23.34 1.82
CA ARG A 582 -15.58 24.06 2.95
C ARG A 582 -16.96 23.52 3.32
N THR A 583 -17.34 23.76 4.57
CA THR A 583 -18.67 23.43 5.08
C THR A 583 -19.41 24.71 5.50
N GLU A 584 -20.60 24.91 4.96
CA GLU A 584 -21.50 26.03 5.32
C GLU A 584 -22.82 25.46 5.82
N THR A 585 -23.25 25.90 7.01
CA THR A 585 -24.49 25.42 7.62
C THR A 585 -25.30 26.54 8.21
N VAL A 586 -26.63 26.39 8.20
CA VAL A 586 -27.59 27.31 8.80
C VAL A 586 -28.45 26.59 9.85
N PRO A 587 -28.94 27.30 10.88
CA PRO A 587 -29.89 26.74 11.80
C PRO A 587 -31.22 26.45 11.10
N LEU A 588 -31.84 25.32 11.43
CA LEU A 588 -33.12 24.88 10.93
C LEU A 588 -33.92 24.21 12.03
N ARG A 589 -35.11 24.73 12.33
CA ARG A 589 -36.06 24.03 13.18
C ARG A 589 -36.71 22.92 12.38
N LEU A 590 -36.47 21.69 12.74
CA LEU A 590 -37.08 20.50 12.15
C LEU A 590 -38.32 20.09 12.97
N GLU A 591 -39.34 19.58 12.29
CA GLU A 591 -40.56 19.00 12.87
C GLU A 591 -40.72 17.60 12.26
N GLU A 592 -40.85 16.58 13.10
CA GLU A 592 -41.00 15.20 12.66
C GLU A 592 -42.15 15.01 11.68
N GLY A 593 -41.89 14.34 10.58
CA GLY A 593 -42.81 14.06 9.50
C GLY A 593 -43.10 15.25 8.56
N LYS A 594 -42.66 16.47 8.90
CA LYS A 594 -42.80 17.63 8.03
C LYS A 594 -41.86 17.59 6.84
N GLU A 595 -42.35 18.03 5.70
CA GLU A 595 -41.58 18.13 4.48
C GLU A 595 -41.15 19.57 4.23
N TYR A 596 -39.90 19.74 3.86
CA TYR A 596 -39.29 21.02 3.48
C TYR A 596 -38.88 20.92 2.02
N ALA A 597 -39.29 21.92 1.19
CA ALA A 597 -38.80 21.99 -0.17
C ALA A 597 -37.30 22.27 -0.20
N VAL A 598 -36.52 21.45 -0.85
CA VAL A 598 -35.06 21.57 -0.93
C VAL A 598 -34.64 21.73 -2.38
N LYS A 599 -33.81 22.73 -2.65
CA LYS A 599 -33.11 22.91 -3.90
C LYS A 599 -31.62 23.11 -3.62
N VAL A 600 -30.80 22.34 -4.29
CA VAL A 600 -29.34 22.46 -4.23
C VAL A 600 -28.81 22.76 -5.62
N ARG A 601 -27.89 23.71 -5.72
CA ARG A 601 -27.07 23.94 -6.90
C ARG A 601 -25.61 23.74 -6.57
N PHE A 602 -24.88 23.13 -7.51
CA PHE A 602 -23.45 22.93 -7.46
C PHE A 602 -22.89 23.14 -8.85
N TYR A 603 -21.70 23.73 -8.94
CA TYR A 603 -20.94 23.70 -10.16
C TYR A 603 -19.49 23.22 -9.88
N GLU A 604 -18.94 22.53 -10.84
CA GLU A 604 -17.54 22.16 -10.91
C GLU A 604 -16.84 23.00 -11.97
N ASN A 605 -15.72 23.62 -11.58
CA ASN A 605 -14.91 24.40 -12.51
C ASN A 605 -13.74 23.55 -13.02
N THR A 606 -12.81 23.22 -12.14
CA THR A 606 -11.64 22.40 -12.46
C THR A 606 -11.14 21.70 -11.19
N ARG A 607 -10.66 20.46 -11.29
CA ARG A 607 -9.99 19.65 -10.28
C ARG A 607 -10.94 18.91 -9.33
N ASN A 608 -11.05 19.38 -8.07
CA ASN A 608 -11.77 18.62 -7.03
C ASN A 608 -13.26 18.91 -7.06
N ALA A 609 -14.06 17.95 -7.43
CA ALA A 609 -15.51 18.02 -7.49
C ALA A 609 -16.14 17.23 -6.34
N ARG A 610 -16.35 17.85 -5.20
CA ARG A 610 -17.01 17.24 -4.04
C ARG A 610 -18.20 18.06 -3.59
N ILE A 611 -19.34 17.42 -3.32
CA ILE A 611 -20.53 18.05 -2.77
C ILE A 611 -21.33 17.07 -1.91
N ARG A 612 -21.74 17.50 -0.72
CA ARG A 612 -22.67 16.78 0.16
C ARG A 612 -23.73 17.72 0.71
N LEU A 613 -24.98 17.27 0.77
CA LEU A 613 -26.01 17.89 1.59
C LEU A 613 -25.89 17.30 2.99
N VAL A 614 -25.61 18.14 3.99
CA VAL A 614 -25.26 17.71 5.33
C VAL A 614 -26.14 18.32 6.41
N TRP A 615 -26.27 17.62 7.55
CA TRP A 615 -26.89 18.10 8.75
C TRP A 615 -26.22 17.52 10.01
N ASN A 616 -26.61 17.99 11.20
CA ASN A 616 -26.13 17.42 12.47
C ASN A 616 -27.17 16.53 13.16
N VAL A 617 -28.23 16.10 12.48
CA VAL A 617 -29.18 15.11 13.02
C VAL A 617 -28.46 13.79 13.17
N GLY A 618 -28.45 13.23 14.40
CA GLY A 618 -27.76 12.00 14.72
C GLY A 618 -26.24 12.13 14.94
N ALA A 619 -25.68 13.36 14.83
CA ALA A 619 -24.30 13.58 15.22
C ALA A 619 -24.10 13.30 16.73
N VAL A 620 -23.08 12.54 17.07
CA VAL A 620 -22.82 12.11 18.45
C VAL A 620 -22.07 13.22 19.19
N CYS A 621 -22.63 13.65 20.33
CA CYS A 621 -21.88 14.47 21.28
C CYS A 621 -20.98 13.59 22.13
N GLU A 622 -19.66 13.77 22.03
CA GLU A 622 -18.68 12.95 22.75
C GLU A 622 -18.36 13.46 24.19
N ASP A 623 -18.92 14.60 24.61
CA ASP A 623 -18.56 15.21 25.90
C ASP A 623 -18.76 14.29 27.09
N ALA A 624 -19.87 13.58 27.15
CA ALA A 624 -20.14 12.61 28.21
C ALA A 624 -19.17 11.42 28.15
N SER A 625 -18.80 10.94 26.97
CA SER A 625 -17.84 9.84 26.80
C SER A 625 -16.42 10.26 27.19
N ILE A 626 -15.99 11.43 26.75
CA ILE A 626 -14.72 12.02 27.18
C ILE A 626 -14.69 12.22 28.71
N GLN A 627 -15.79 12.68 29.30
CA GLN A 627 -15.87 12.87 30.75
C GLN A 627 -15.74 11.54 31.52
N ARG A 628 -16.36 10.45 31.04
CA ARG A 628 -16.19 9.11 31.64
C ARG A 628 -14.73 8.63 31.53
N ALA A 629 -14.10 8.85 30.39
CA ALA A 629 -12.69 8.49 30.18
C ALA A 629 -11.77 9.25 31.16
N VAL A 630 -12.01 10.54 31.38
CA VAL A 630 -11.27 11.36 32.36
C VAL A 630 -11.50 10.84 33.79
N GLN A 631 -12.73 10.46 34.15
CA GLN A 631 -13.04 9.86 35.46
C GLN A 631 -12.35 8.51 35.66
N ALA A 632 -12.34 7.65 34.60
CA ALA A 632 -11.62 6.40 34.63
C ALA A 632 -10.11 6.61 34.85
N ALA A 633 -9.50 7.55 34.15
CA ALA A 633 -8.10 7.94 34.32
C ALA A 633 -7.81 8.45 35.74
N ALA A 634 -8.64 9.37 36.27
CA ALA A 634 -8.46 9.93 37.60
C ALA A 634 -8.50 8.87 38.71
N SER A 635 -9.27 7.78 38.53
CA SER A 635 -9.40 6.67 39.47
C SER A 635 -8.40 5.53 39.29
N ALA A 636 -7.56 5.59 38.24
CA ALA A 636 -6.56 4.56 37.93
C ALA A 636 -5.17 4.91 38.48
N ASP A 637 -4.28 3.91 38.53
CA ASP A 637 -2.87 4.11 38.85
C ASP A 637 -2.11 4.70 37.64
N VAL A 638 -2.53 4.32 36.42
CA VAL A 638 -1.98 4.78 35.15
C VAL A 638 -3.09 4.81 34.10
N ALA A 639 -3.04 5.76 33.19
CA ALA A 639 -3.88 5.81 32.01
C ALA A 639 -3.06 5.46 30.75
N VAL A 640 -3.60 4.58 29.92
CA VAL A 640 -3.09 4.25 28.60
C VAL A 640 -4.10 4.75 27.56
N VAL A 641 -3.75 5.79 26.81
CA VAL A 641 -4.59 6.37 25.76
C VAL A 641 -4.11 5.85 24.41
N VAL A 642 -4.98 5.14 23.71
CA VAL A 642 -4.71 4.61 22.37
C VAL A 642 -5.39 5.53 21.36
N ALA A 643 -4.57 6.19 20.55
CA ALA A 643 -5.02 7.16 19.55
C ALA A 643 -4.52 6.75 18.16
N GLY A 644 -5.28 7.07 17.13
CA GLY A 644 -4.94 6.64 15.79
C GLY A 644 -5.26 7.65 14.70
N ILE A 645 -4.67 7.45 13.54
CA ILE A 645 -4.88 8.26 12.35
C ILE A 645 -5.76 7.54 11.31
N GLU A 646 -6.31 8.32 10.38
CA GLU A 646 -6.98 7.82 9.18
C GLU A 646 -6.12 8.15 7.97
N GLU A 647 -5.71 7.14 7.23
CA GLU A 647 -4.87 7.24 6.05
C GLU A 647 -5.15 6.09 5.08
N GLY A 648 -4.36 5.96 4.04
CA GLY A 648 -4.47 4.93 3.01
C GLY A 648 -4.52 5.54 1.62
N GLU A 649 -4.69 4.73 0.61
CA GLU A 649 -4.85 5.16 -0.77
C GLU A 649 -6.03 6.16 -0.89
N PHE A 650 -5.83 7.29 -1.59
CA PHE A 650 -6.73 8.45 -1.68
C PHE A 650 -6.99 9.21 -0.37
N ARG A 651 -6.19 8.98 0.68
CA ARG A 651 -6.36 9.59 1.99
C ARG A 651 -5.11 10.31 2.47
N ASP A 652 -4.55 11.15 1.62
CA ASP A 652 -3.43 12.02 1.99
C ASP A 652 -3.83 13.00 3.08
N ARG A 653 -2.90 13.26 4.01
CA ARG A 653 -3.16 14.12 5.17
C ARG A 653 -2.51 15.48 5.00
N GLY A 654 -3.31 16.52 4.87
CA GLY A 654 -2.81 17.91 4.85
C GLY A 654 -2.25 18.34 6.21
N TYR A 655 -2.90 17.90 7.30
CA TYR A 655 -2.49 18.11 8.68
C TYR A 655 -2.07 16.79 9.31
N LEU A 656 -1.01 16.79 10.09
CA LEU A 656 -0.46 15.61 10.74
C LEU A 656 -0.87 15.45 12.21
N THR A 657 -1.73 16.33 12.74
CA THR A 657 -2.36 16.18 14.04
C THR A 657 -3.29 14.98 14.10
N LEU A 658 -3.58 14.50 15.29
CA LEU A 658 -4.58 13.42 15.47
C LEU A 658 -5.97 13.91 15.06
N PRO A 659 -6.72 13.12 14.29
CA PRO A 659 -8.04 13.52 13.82
C PRO A 659 -9.07 13.51 14.97
N GLY A 660 -10.18 14.24 14.76
CA GLY A 660 -11.28 14.30 15.71
C GLY A 660 -10.92 15.05 16.99
N ARG A 661 -11.34 14.52 18.14
CA ARG A 661 -11.10 15.12 19.48
C ARG A 661 -10.03 14.36 20.28
N GLN A 662 -9.23 13.55 19.64
CA GLN A 662 -8.24 12.70 20.32
C GLN A 662 -7.18 13.52 21.09
N GLU A 663 -6.71 14.64 20.55
CA GLU A 663 -5.74 15.51 21.26
C GLU A 663 -6.39 16.16 22.51
N GLU A 664 -7.65 16.60 22.42
CA GLU A 664 -8.39 17.08 23.57
C GLU A 664 -8.54 15.98 24.64
N LEU A 665 -8.86 14.75 24.24
CA LEU A 665 -8.93 13.61 25.13
C LEU A 665 -7.62 13.36 25.85
N ILE A 666 -6.49 13.32 25.12
CA ILE A 666 -5.14 13.17 25.70
C ILE A 666 -4.87 14.27 26.72
N GLN A 667 -5.09 15.53 26.37
CA GLN A 667 -4.85 16.68 27.25
C GLN A 667 -5.72 16.63 28.51
N ARG A 668 -6.99 16.29 28.39
CA ARG A 668 -7.91 16.19 29.55
C ARG A 668 -7.58 15.00 30.43
N VAL A 669 -7.14 13.87 29.87
CA VAL A 669 -6.64 12.73 30.65
C VAL A 669 -5.35 13.11 31.37
N ALA A 670 -4.40 13.77 30.71
CA ALA A 670 -3.16 14.22 31.32
C ALA A 670 -3.39 15.23 32.48
N ALA A 671 -4.40 16.09 32.33
CA ALA A 671 -4.79 17.05 33.38
C ALA A 671 -5.30 16.38 34.68
N THR A 672 -5.54 15.07 34.72
CA THR A 672 -5.83 14.34 35.96
C THR A 672 -4.64 14.20 36.89
N GLY A 673 -3.44 14.48 36.40
CA GLY A 673 -2.17 14.34 37.17
C GLY A 673 -1.70 12.89 37.32
N LYS A 674 -2.37 11.93 36.71
CA LYS A 674 -1.93 10.53 36.66
C LYS A 674 -0.86 10.32 35.58
N PRO A 675 0.05 9.34 35.72
CA PRO A 675 0.93 8.96 34.64
C PRO A 675 0.15 8.55 33.40
N VAL A 676 0.52 9.08 32.23
CA VAL A 676 -0.17 8.79 30.97
C VAL A 676 0.82 8.19 29.97
N VAL A 677 0.44 7.07 29.40
CA VAL A 677 1.07 6.45 28.22
C VAL A 677 0.17 6.70 27.02
N VAL A 678 0.71 7.28 25.95
CA VAL A 678 -0.02 7.36 24.68
C VAL A 678 0.53 6.29 23.74
N VAL A 679 -0.36 5.51 23.17
CA VAL A 679 -0.06 4.52 22.13
C VAL A 679 -0.66 5.01 20.82
N LEU A 680 0.17 5.15 19.80
CA LEU A 680 -0.25 5.59 18.47
C LEU A 680 -0.49 4.38 17.57
N VAL A 681 -1.58 4.44 16.78
CA VAL A 681 -1.95 3.45 15.78
C VAL A 681 -2.08 4.13 14.41
N GLY A 682 -1.18 3.81 13.51
CA GLY A 682 -1.15 4.40 12.17
C GLY A 682 0.14 4.06 11.45
N GLY A 683 0.24 4.37 10.17
CA GLY A 683 1.40 4.04 9.34
C GLY A 683 2.26 5.26 8.96
N SER A 684 2.06 6.41 9.60
CA SER A 684 2.80 7.63 9.29
C SER A 684 2.96 8.53 10.52
N ALA A 685 3.76 9.61 10.38
CA ALA A 685 4.06 10.54 11.45
C ALA A 685 2.84 11.29 11.99
N VAL A 686 2.90 11.67 13.27
CA VAL A 686 1.92 12.50 13.95
C VAL A 686 2.63 13.70 14.58
N VAL A 687 2.11 14.91 14.35
CA VAL A 687 2.54 16.12 15.07
C VAL A 687 1.99 16.07 16.49
N MET A 688 2.85 16.29 17.50
CA MET A 688 2.53 16.08 18.91
C MET A 688 2.72 17.33 19.76
N SER A 689 2.97 18.48 19.15
CA SER A 689 3.29 19.73 19.84
C SER A 689 2.26 20.15 20.88
N ALA A 690 0.99 19.78 20.71
CA ALA A 690 -0.11 20.14 21.60
C ALA A 690 -0.13 19.34 22.93
N TRP A 691 0.51 18.17 23.00
CA TRP A 691 0.31 17.23 24.11
C TRP A 691 1.54 16.41 24.55
N LEU A 692 2.63 16.36 23.76
CA LEU A 692 3.80 15.52 24.05
C LEU A 692 4.45 15.83 25.41
N ASP A 693 4.52 17.09 25.80
CA ASP A 693 5.07 17.56 27.07
C ASP A 693 4.21 17.18 28.29
N LYS A 694 2.94 16.83 28.08
CA LYS A 694 1.95 16.54 29.14
C LYS A 694 1.84 15.07 29.49
N VAL A 695 2.48 14.19 28.72
CA VAL A 695 2.36 12.73 28.89
C VAL A 695 3.70 12.10 29.26
N SER A 696 3.68 11.02 30.03
CA SER A 696 4.88 10.40 30.57
C SER A 696 5.59 9.47 29.61
N ALA A 697 4.85 8.80 28.71
CA ALA A 697 5.43 7.91 27.70
C ALA A 697 4.63 7.94 26.41
N VAL A 698 5.31 7.72 25.30
CA VAL A 698 4.71 7.59 23.97
C VAL A 698 5.29 6.36 23.27
N LEU A 699 4.43 5.48 22.81
CA LEU A 699 4.76 4.28 22.06
C LEU A 699 4.05 4.33 20.70
N ASP A 700 4.79 4.25 19.61
CA ASP A 700 4.23 4.05 18.30
C ASP A 700 4.11 2.55 18.02
N ALA A 701 2.89 2.08 17.85
CA ALA A 701 2.58 0.69 17.58
C ALA A 701 2.40 0.40 16.09
N TRP A 702 2.39 1.42 15.24
CA TRP A 702 2.06 1.29 13.82
C TRP A 702 0.71 0.58 13.63
N TYR A 703 0.59 -0.24 12.56
CA TYR A 703 -0.43 -1.29 12.44
C TYR A 703 0.23 -2.64 12.76
N PRO A 704 0.07 -3.15 13.99
CA PRO A 704 0.90 -4.22 14.50
C PRO A 704 0.47 -5.65 14.10
N GLY A 705 -0.47 -5.78 13.13
CA GLY A 705 -0.99 -7.07 12.70
C GLY A 705 -1.97 -7.72 13.69
N GLU A 706 -2.34 -8.97 13.40
CA GLU A 706 -3.42 -9.66 14.15
C GLU A 706 -3.06 -10.00 15.62
N GLU A 707 -1.79 -10.06 15.99
CA GLU A 707 -1.29 -10.27 17.35
C GLU A 707 -0.91 -8.97 18.09
N GLY A 708 -1.26 -7.81 17.53
CA GLY A 708 -0.87 -6.50 18.03
C GLY A 708 -1.26 -6.25 19.49
N GLY A 709 -2.42 -6.69 19.92
CA GLY A 709 -2.85 -6.56 21.32
C GLY A 709 -1.99 -7.35 22.31
N ASN A 710 -1.61 -8.57 21.97
CA ASN A 710 -0.69 -9.37 22.76
C ASN A 710 0.70 -8.76 22.81
N ALA A 711 1.22 -8.28 21.67
CA ALA A 711 2.51 -7.61 21.58
C ALA A 711 2.56 -6.33 22.41
N LEU A 712 1.53 -5.49 22.33
CA LEU A 712 1.45 -4.29 23.16
C LEU A 712 1.45 -4.63 24.65
N ALA A 713 0.68 -5.63 25.07
CA ALA A 713 0.63 -6.07 26.45
C ALA A 713 2.00 -6.59 26.93
N ASP A 714 2.75 -7.28 26.07
CA ASP A 714 4.12 -7.71 26.36
C ASP A 714 5.05 -6.51 26.56
N ILE A 715 4.98 -5.51 25.69
CA ILE A 715 5.77 -4.28 25.82
C ILE A 715 5.38 -3.54 27.10
N LEU A 716 4.11 -3.21 27.29
CA LEU A 716 3.69 -2.42 28.47
C LEU A 716 4.07 -3.08 29.79
N MET A 717 4.01 -4.42 29.88
CA MET A 717 4.27 -5.18 31.10
C MET A 717 5.69 -5.75 31.19
N GLY A 718 6.62 -5.35 30.31
CA GLY A 718 8.02 -5.79 30.33
C GLY A 718 8.27 -7.23 29.91
N GLY A 719 7.29 -7.90 29.32
CA GLY A 719 7.47 -9.21 28.71
C GLY A 719 8.28 -9.19 27.41
N ALA A 720 8.35 -8.02 26.79
CA ALA A 720 9.22 -7.70 25.66
C ALA A 720 9.80 -6.30 25.83
N ASN A 721 11.01 -6.10 25.30
CA ASN A 721 11.65 -4.79 25.27
C ASN A 721 11.44 -4.15 23.90
N PRO A 722 10.91 -2.92 23.81
CA PRO A 722 10.72 -2.25 22.53
C PRO A 722 12.07 -2.05 21.82
N SER A 723 12.13 -2.35 20.54
CA SER A 723 13.37 -2.29 19.76
C SER A 723 13.20 -1.64 18.41
N GLY A 724 11.97 -1.24 18.06
CA GLY A 724 11.69 -0.56 16.81
C GLY A 724 12.44 0.76 16.69
N LYS A 725 12.78 1.11 15.45
CA LYS A 725 13.43 2.36 15.06
C LYS A 725 12.60 3.04 13.98
N LEU A 726 12.49 4.35 14.00
CA LEU A 726 11.70 5.09 13.02
C LEU A 726 12.30 4.95 11.60
N PRO A 727 11.58 4.40 10.64
CA PRO A 727 12.00 4.33 9.24
C PRO A 727 11.69 5.61 8.46
N ILE A 728 11.09 6.60 9.12
CA ILE A 728 10.74 7.92 8.61
C ILE A 728 11.10 8.99 9.63
N THR A 729 11.44 10.18 9.15
CA THR A 729 11.67 11.37 9.97
C THR A 729 10.34 11.96 10.42
N TRP A 730 10.20 12.27 11.72
CA TRP A 730 8.97 12.85 12.26
C TRP A 730 9.14 14.37 12.44
N PRO A 731 8.29 15.19 11.77
CA PRO A 731 8.37 16.65 11.89
C PRO A 731 7.80 17.15 13.23
N VAL A 732 8.26 18.33 13.65
CA VAL A 732 7.63 19.10 14.73
C VAL A 732 6.29 19.70 14.28
N ASP A 733 6.23 20.06 13.00
CA ASP A 733 5.09 20.69 12.36
C ASP A 733 5.10 20.34 10.87
N GLU A 734 3.94 20.21 10.25
CA GLU A 734 3.80 19.91 8.82
C GLU A 734 4.40 20.98 7.90
N ALA A 735 4.61 22.18 8.39
CA ALA A 735 5.28 23.26 7.66
C ALA A 735 6.77 22.98 7.36
N GLN A 736 7.39 22.00 8.06
CA GLN A 736 8.75 21.57 7.77
C GLN A 736 8.86 20.68 6.51
N LEU A 737 7.74 20.15 6.02
CA LEU A 737 7.75 19.15 4.94
C LEU A 737 8.01 19.76 3.56
N PRO A 738 8.77 19.06 2.68
CA PRO A 738 9.40 17.75 2.92
C PRO A 738 10.60 17.80 3.86
N LEU A 739 10.70 16.85 4.78
CA LEU A 739 11.75 16.74 5.77
C LEU A 739 12.33 15.31 5.78
N ASN A 740 13.53 15.15 5.23
CA ASN A 740 14.23 13.87 5.18
C ASN A 740 15.59 13.98 5.83
N TYR A 741 16.04 12.95 6.55
CA TYR A 741 17.33 12.96 7.23
C TYR A 741 18.52 13.05 6.26
N SER A 742 18.39 12.46 5.08
CA SER A 742 19.45 12.36 4.06
C SER A 742 19.39 13.52 3.05
N HIS A 743 19.23 14.74 3.56
CA HIS A 743 19.22 15.93 2.71
C HIS A 743 20.64 16.40 2.36
N LYS A 744 20.76 17.18 1.29
CA LYS A 744 22.03 17.82 0.91
C LYS A 744 22.26 19.06 1.77
N PRO A 745 23.54 19.45 2.00
CA PRO A 745 23.83 20.68 2.76
C PRO A 745 23.23 21.89 2.06
N THR A 746 22.65 22.79 2.86
CA THR A 746 22.07 24.03 2.37
C THR A 746 23.12 25.10 2.15
N GLY A 747 22.78 26.14 1.39
CA GLY A 747 23.65 27.31 1.22
C GLY A 747 23.59 28.27 2.41
N ARG A 748 22.72 28.03 3.39
CA ARG A 748 22.50 28.89 4.58
C ARG A 748 22.06 28.04 5.77
N SER A 749 21.06 28.49 6.53
CA SER A 749 20.47 27.75 7.66
C SER A 749 19.34 26.82 7.19
N ASP A 750 19.12 25.76 7.94
CA ASP A 750 17.95 24.86 7.77
C ASP A 750 16.73 25.39 8.56
N ASP A 751 16.90 26.34 9.47
CA ASP A 751 15.83 26.92 10.25
C ASP A 751 14.98 27.93 9.45
N TYR A 752 13.67 27.94 9.71
CA TYR A 752 12.82 29.05 9.37
C TYR A 752 12.93 30.18 10.39
N LEU A 753 12.38 31.36 10.11
CA LEU A 753 12.39 32.48 11.08
C LEU A 753 11.71 32.09 12.40
N ASN A 754 10.69 31.29 12.35
CA ASN A 754 9.79 30.94 13.47
C ASN A 754 9.61 29.45 13.71
N LEU A 755 10.37 28.60 13.04
CA LEU A 755 10.32 27.15 13.17
C LEU A 755 11.71 26.57 12.96
N THR A 756 12.07 25.59 13.77
CA THR A 756 13.34 24.86 13.62
C THR A 756 13.35 23.99 12.37
N GLY A 757 14.53 23.77 11.79
CA GLY A 757 14.75 22.74 10.77
C GLY A 757 14.97 21.34 11.34
N GLU A 758 15.14 21.22 12.68
CA GLU A 758 15.35 19.93 13.33
C GLU A 758 14.04 19.13 13.45
N PRO A 759 14.08 17.83 13.26
CA PRO A 759 12.89 16.98 13.41
C PRO A 759 12.50 16.81 14.88
N LEU A 760 11.23 16.46 15.12
CA LEU A 760 10.78 16.02 16.45
C LEU A 760 11.47 14.72 16.87
N PHE A 761 11.47 13.73 15.97
CA PHE A 761 12.22 12.49 16.11
C PHE A 761 12.96 12.17 14.79
N PRO A 762 14.28 11.96 14.85
CA PRO A 762 15.07 11.72 13.65
C PRO A 762 14.87 10.28 13.12
N PHE A 763 15.19 10.05 11.85
CA PHE A 763 15.29 8.73 11.25
C PHE A 763 16.20 7.81 12.08
N GLY A 764 15.78 6.57 12.27
CA GLY A 764 16.49 5.57 13.06
C GLY A 764 16.29 5.68 14.58
N TYR A 765 15.53 6.69 15.06
CA TYR A 765 15.27 6.89 16.49
C TYR A 765 14.36 5.82 17.09
N GLY A 766 14.61 5.46 18.34
CA GLY A 766 13.79 4.58 19.16
C GLY A 766 14.50 4.24 20.46
N LEU A 767 13.78 4.38 21.59
CA LEU A 767 14.26 4.07 22.92
C LEU A 767 14.16 2.57 23.23
N SER A 768 14.81 2.15 24.30
CA SER A 768 14.78 0.79 24.84
C SER A 768 14.64 0.84 26.36
N TYR A 769 14.18 -0.21 26.99
CA TYR A 769 14.19 -0.36 28.46
C TYR A 769 15.59 -0.64 29.02
N THR A 770 16.57 -0.87 28.14
CA THR A 770 17.97 -1.11 28.50
C THR A 770 18.91 -0.16 27.80
N GLU A 771 20.13 -0.05 28.29
CA GLU A 771 21.17 0.79 27.68
C GLU A 771 22.17 -0.06 26.91
N PHE A 772 22.62 0.44 25.76
CA PHE A 772 23.63 -0.18 24.94
C PHE A 772 24.86 0.74 24.83
N GLU A 773 26.02 0.18 25.12
CA GLU A 773 27.32 0.84 25.00
C GLU A 773 28.00 0.40 23.71
N TYR A 774 28.59 1.38 23.02
CA TYR A 774 29.34 1.15 21.79
C TYR A 774 30.83 1.42 22.04
N GLY A 775 31.73 0.55 21.53
CA GLY A 775 33.17 0.73 21.74
C GLY A 775 34.02 -0.05 20.76
N ASN A 776 35.35 0.03 20.96
CA ASN A 776 36.35 -0.75 20.23
C ASN A 776 36.25 -0.69 18.70
N LEU A 777 35.98 0.51 18.15
CA LEU A 777 35.92 0.71 16.71
C LEU A 777 37.26 0.39 16.06
N GLN A 778 37.26 -0.43 15.05
CA GLN A 778 38.40 -0.75 14.19
C GLN A 778 37.94 -0.67 12.74
N VAL A 779 38.65 0.13 11.97
CA VAL A 779 38.44 0.18 10.53
C VAL A 779 39.70 -0.30 9.84
N ARG A 780 39.60 -1.34 9.02
CA ARG A 780 40.72 -1.93 8.30
C ARG A 780 40.42 -1.87 6.80
N SER A 781 41.37 -1.35 6.03
CA SER A 781 41.32 -1.45 4.58
C SER A 781 41.55 -2.91 4.18
N ALA A 782 40.62 -3.47 3.44
CA ALA A 782 40.74 -4.79 2.84
C ALA A 782 41.25 -4.68 1.38
N ASP A 783 40.91 -3.55 0.69
CA ASP A 783 41.32 -3.21 -0.66
C ASP A 783 41.23 -1.68 -0.83
N VAL A 784 41.55 -1.14 -2.00
CA VAL A 784 41.55 0.29 -2.33
C VAL A 784 40.21 0.98 -2.00
N HIS A 785 39.10 0.31 -2.33
CA HIS A 785 37.74 0.81 -2.12
C HIS A 785 36.92 -0.07 -1.15
N THR A 786 37.61 -0.92 -0.34
CA THR A 786 36.89 -1.82 0.59
C THR A 786 37.44 -1.68 2.00
N PHE A 787 36.52 -1.47 2.94
CA PHE A 787 36.84 -1.35 4.36
C PHE A 787 36.00 -2.32 5.19
N GLN A 788 36.67 -2.96 6.16
CA GLN A 788 35.99 -3.73 7.20
C GLN A 788 35.85 -2.83 8.45
N VAL A 789 34.63 -2.57 8.86
CA VAL A 789 34.30 -1.74 10.02
C VAL A 789 33.77 -2.64 11.12
N SER A 790 34.56 -2.81 12.20
CA SER A 790 34.23 -3.68 13.33
C SER A 790 34.16 -2.88 14.61
N PHE A 791 33.18 -3.13 15.46
CA PHE A 791 33.00 -2.49 16.76
C PHE A 791 32.23 -3.42 17.70
N THR A 792 32.25 -3.12 18.99
CA THR A 792 31.49 -3.87 20.00
C THR A 792 30.26 -3.12 20.44
N VAL A 793 29.17 -3.86 20.68
CA VAL A 793 27.97 -3.37 21.35
C VAL A 793 27.73 -4.23 22.58
N ARG A 794 27.56 -3.59 23.74
CA ARG A 794 27.30 -4.22 25.03
C ARG A 794 25.95 -3.78 25.58
N ASN A 795 25.18 -4.70 26.10
CA ASN A 795 24.01 -4.38 26.90
C ASN A 795 24.46 -4.07 28.35
N ALA A 796 24.46 -2.79 28.73
CA ALA A 796 24.87 -2.31 30.06
C ALA A 796 23.69 -2.25 31.06
N GLY A 797 22.46 -2.48 30.60
CA GLY A 797 21.25 -2.38 31.42
C GLY A 797 20.75 -3.71 31.95
N LYS A 798 19.50 -3.74 32.40
CA LYS A 798 18.88 -4.84 33.14
C LYS A 798 17.98 -5.74 32.28
N TYR A 799 17.55 -5.30 31.12
CA TYR A 799 16.63 -6.02 30.25
C TYR A 799 17.37 -6.59 29.05
N ALA A 800 17.04 -7.80 28.65
CA ALA A 800 17.43 -8.30 27.36
C ALA A 800 16.72 -7.50 26.25
N GLY A 801 17.38 -7.33 25.12
CA GLY A 801 16.78 -6.57 24.02
C GLY A 801 17.56 -6.60 22.74
N TYR A 802 16.92 -6.14 21.70
CA TYR A 802 17.58 -5.90 20.41
C TYR A 802 18.12 -4.47 20.36
N GLU A 803 19.32 -4.36 19.83
CA GLU A 803 19.88 -3.07 19.38
C GLU A 803 20.04 -3.10 17.88
N VAL A 804 19.95 -1.91 17.27
CA VAL A 804 20.09 -1.73 15.82
C VAL A 804 21.24 -0.76 15.55
N PRO A 805 22.48 -1.26 15.48
CA PRO A 805 23.59 -0.46 14.97
C PRO A 805 23.37 -0.08 13.49
N GLN A 806 23.50 1.20 13.22
CA GLN A 806 23.31 1.82 11.92
C GLN A 806 24.63 2.47 11.50
N LEU A 807 25.13 2.09 10.31
CA LEU A 807 26.35 2.67 9.73
C LEU A 807 25.95 3.70 8.68
N TYR A 808 26.38 4.90 8.92
CA TYR A 808 26.19 6.05 8.05
C TYR A 808 27.48 6.48 7.39
N LEU A 809 27.36 7.02 6.18
CA LEU A 809 28.47 7.55 5.39
C LEU A 809 28.26 9.04 5.09
N ARG A 810 29.38 9.78 5.14
CA ARG A 810 29.48 11.11 4.57
C ARG A 810 30.75 11.21 3.75
N ASP A 811 30.63 11.51 2.48
CA ASP A 811 31.71 11.99 1.64
C ASP A 811 32.02 13.44 2.06
N LYS A 812 33.25 13.71 2.45
CA LYS A 812 33.61 15.04 2.99
C LYS A 812 33.74 16.11 1.92
N ILE A 813 34.28 15.74 0.77
CA ILE A 813 34.51 16.63 -0.36
C ILE A 813 34.36 15.82 -1.64
N SER A 814 33.42 16.19 -2.47
CA SER A 814 33.11 15.53 -3.73
C SER A 814 32.85 16.55 -4.84
N SER A 815 32.98 16.12 -6.08
CA SER A 815 32.76 16.95 -7.27
C SER A 815 31.31 17.42 -7.41
N VAL A 816 30.36 16.75 -6.74
CA VAL A 816 28.94 17.03 -6.69
C VAL A 816 28.45 16.95 -5.26
N THR A 817 27.64 17.91 -4.82
CA THR A 817 27.09 17.94 -3.44
C THR A 817 26.41 16.62 -3.07
N GLN A 818 26.93 15.97 -2.03
CA GLN A 818 26.42 14.73 -1.48
C GLN A 818 25.56 15.01 -0.22
N PRO A 819 24.70 14.06 0.18
CA PRO A 819 23.94 14.15 1.43
C PRO A 819 24.86 14.35 2.66
N ILE A 820 24.36 15.07 3.64
CA ILE A 820 25.11 15.30 4.91
C ILE A 820 25.35 13.97 5.65
N THR A 821 24.48 13.02 5.46
CA THR A 821 24.58 11.64 5.98
C THR A 821 23.67 10.72 5.16
N ARG A 822 24.09 9.50 4.90
CA ARG A 822 23.27 8.46 4.30
C ARG A 822 23.52 7.12 4.96
N LEU A 823 22.48 6.36 5.23
CA LEU A 823 22.58 4.99 5.73
C LEU A 823 23.17 4.09 4.64
N ILE A 824 24.18 3.28 5.01
CA ILE A 824 24.76 2.30 4.08
C ILE A 824 24.64 0.87 4.59
N HIS A 825 24.66 0.65 5.93
CA HIS A 825 24.44 -0.67 6.52
C HIS A 825 23.69 -0.55 7.84
N TYR A 826 22.98 -1.60 8.19
CA TYR A 826 22.31 -1.77 9.48
C TYR A 826 22.19 -3.26 9.83
N THR A 827 22.02 -3.57 11.11
CA THR A 827 21.74 -4.93 11.56
C THR A 827 21.05 -4.91 12.91
N ALA A 828 20.16 -5.87 13.15
CA ALA A 828 19.55 -6.06 14.46
C ALA A 828 20.28 -7.17 15.22
N ILE A 829 20.71 -6.89 16.45
CA ILE A 829 21.42 -7.84 17.32
C ILE A 829 20.70 -7.97 18.65
N HIS A 830 20.46 -9.20 19.10
CA HIS A 830 19.93 -9.47 20.43
C HIS A 830 21.05 -9.59 21.45
N LEU A 831 20.90 -8.93 22.61
CA LEU A 831 21.87 -8.96 23.71
C LEU A 831 21.15 -9.15 25.06
N ASN A 832 21.62 -10.16 25.83
CA ASN A 832 21.23 -10.30 27.23
C ASN A 832 21.94 -9.26 28.12
N PRO A 833 21.46 -8.98 29.34
CA PRO A 833 22.14 -8.10 30.28
C PRO A 833 23.61 -8.49 30.47
N GLY A 834 24.53 -7.54 30.30
CA GLY A 834 25.98 -7.75 30.37
C GLY A 834 26.63 -8.37 29.14
N GLU A 835 25.86 -8.88 28.19
CA GLU A 835 26.38 -9.51 26.96
C GLU A 835 26.99 -8.45 26.02
N SER A 836 28.07 -8.82 25.35
CA SER A 836 28.72 -8.02 24.31
C SER A 836 28.82 -8.81 23.00
N LYS A 837 28.57 -8.15 21.87
CA LYS A 837 28.79 -8.72 20.53
C LYS A 837 29.63 -7.79 19.69
N THR A 838 30.51 -8.39 18.86
CA THR A 838 31.20 -7.64 17.81
C THR A 838 30.33 -7.63 16.56
N VAL A 839 30.07 -6.43 16.05
CA VAL A 839 29.40 -6.19 14.78
C VAL A 839 30.46 -5.85 13.75
N THR A 840 30.31 -6.38 12.55
CA THR A 840 31.22 -6.10 11.44
C THR A 840 30.41 -5.78 10.19
N PHE A 841 30.66 -4.63 9.60
CA PHE A 841 30.16 -4.22 8.30
C PHE A 841 31.31 -4.23 7.28
N ARG A 842 30.95 -4.54 6.04
CA ARG A 842 31.84 -4.37 4.91
C ARG A 842 31.34 -3.18 4.09
N VAL A 843 32.14 -2.17 4.01
CA VAL A 843 31.92 -1.02 3.11
C VAL A 843 32.69 -1.29 1.83
N ASP A 844 32.04 -1.22 0.69
CA ASP A 844 32.63 -1.51 -0.60
C ASP A 844 32.46 -0.34 -1.60
N GLU A 845 32.84 -0.59 -2.85
CA GLU A 845 32.80 0.40 -3.92
C GLU A 845 31.38 0.93 -4.16
N ASP A 846 30.36 0.09 -4.09
CA ASP A 846 28.97 0.52 -4.27
C ASP A 846 28.55 1.51 -3.17
N ASP A 847 28.93 1.27 -1.92
CA ASP A 847 28.69 2.16 -0.80
C ASP A 847 29.38 3.52 -0.94
N LEU A 848 30.60 3.52 -1.47
CA LEU A 848 31.41 4.72 -1.62
C LEU A 848 31.10 5.51 -2.89
N SER A 849 30.44 4.87 -3.86
CA SER A 849 30.17 5.46 -5.17
C SER A 849 29.10 6.55 -5.14
N MET A 850 29.26 7.49 -6.05
CA MET A 850 28.29 8.54 -6.36
C MET A 850 28.17 8.77 -7.86
N LEU A 851 27.19 9.55 -8.29
CA LEU A 851 27.12 10.04 -9.67
C LEU A 851 27.93 11.33 -9.81
N ASP A 852 28.90 11.35 -10.70
CA ASP A 852 29.70 12.54 -11.01
C ASP A 852 28.90 13.57 -11.82
N ARG A 853 29.54 14.66 -12.25
CA ARG A 853 28.88 15.70 -13.07
C ARG A 853 28.37 15.19 -14.42
N SER A 854 28.96 14.11 -14.92
CA SER A 854 28.58 13.44 -16.18
C SER A 854 27.58 12.32 -16.01
N MET A 855 27.02 12.17 -14.78
CA MET A 855 26.10 11.08 -14.43
C MET A 855 26.72 9.68 -14.52
N GLN A 856 28.06 9.59 -14.40
CA GLN A 856 28.76 8.32 -14.31
C GLN A 856 28.93 7.94 -12.85
N ARG A 857 28.74 6.65 -12.52
CA ARG A 857 28.96 6.13 -11.17
C ARG A 857 30.46 5.94 -10.95
N VAL A 858 31.00 6.66 -9.98
CA VAL A 858 32.44 6.70 -9.66
C VAL A 858 32.67 6.70 -8.15
N VAL A 859 33.83 6.23 -7.74
CA VAL A 859 34.38 6.50 -6.39
C VAL A 859 35.48 7.55 -6.56
N GLU A 860 35.27 8.73 -5.99
CA GLU A 860 36.29 9.80 -6.05
C GLU A 860 37.33 9.62 -4.93
N PRO A 861 38.63 9.88 -5.21
CA PRO A 861 39.65 9.93 -4.16
C PRO A 861 39.32 11.00 -3.12
N GLY A 862 39.37 10.66 -1.86
CA GLY A 862 39.01 11.61 -0.79
C GLY A 862 38.85 10.98 0.57
N ASP A 863 38.42 11.82 1.52
CA ASP A 863 38.12 11.41 2.89
C ASP A 863 36.65 11.13 3.05
N PHE A 864 36.32 9.94 3.52
CA PHE A 864 34.98 9.50 3.86
C PHE A 864 34.84 9.35 5.37
N ARG A 865 33.78 9.90 5.94
CA ARG A 865 33.46 9.72 7.36
C ARG A 865 32.48 8.58 7.53
N LEU A 866 32.88 7.55 8.25
CA LEU A 866 32.04 6.43 8.69
C LEU A 866 31.53 6.74 10.09
N MET A 867 30.23 6.65 10.29
CA MET A 867 29.55 7.02 11.53
C MET A 867 28.65 5.87 11.98
N ILE A 868 28.90 5.32 13.17
CA ILE A 868 28.07 4.27 13.76
C ILE A 868 27.18 4.90 14.83
N GLY A 869 25.85 4.73 14.68
CA GLY A 869 24.88 5.34 15.57
C GLY A 869 23.72 4.42 15.90
N ARG A 870 22.89 4.91 16.83
CA ARG A 870 21.57 4.37 17.15
C ARG A 870 20.46 5.03 16.31
N SER A 871 20.79 6.20 15.75
CA SER A 871 19.98 6.94 14.77
C SER A 871 20.91 7.85 13.97
N CYS A 872 20.39 8.53 12.96
CA CYS A 872 21.17 9.49 12.16
C CYS A 872 21.66 10.71 12.96
N LYS A 873 21.08 10.99 14.14
CA LYS A 873 21.50 12.08 15.06
C LYS A 873 22.21 11.58 16.33
N ASP A 874 22.09 10.29 16.69
CA ASP A 874 22.76 9.70 17.87
C ASP A 874 23.96 8.85 17.42
N ILE A 875 25.05 9.54 17.02
CA ILE A 875 26.29 8.90 16.57
C ILE A 875 27.16 8.56 17.77
N ARG A 876 27.53 7.30 17.91
CA ARG A 876 28.31 6.75 19.05
C ARG A 876 29.78 6.59 18.73
N LEU A 877 30.11 6.20 17.51
CA LEU A 877 31.47 5.97 17.04
C LEU A 877 31.65 6.59 15.65
N GLN A 878 32.82 7.08 15.34
CA GLN A 878 33.15 7.58 14.01
C GLN A 878 34.61 7.44 13.67
N GLU A 879 34.91 7.26 12.40
CA GLU A 879 36.26 7.19 11.85
C GLU A 879 36.28 7.82 10.45
N VAL A 880 37.43 8.37 10.07
CA VAL A 880 37.65 8.91 8.73
C VAL A 880 38.56 7.96 7.96
N VAL A 881 38.09 7.45 6.85
CA VAL A 881 38.87 6.61 5.93
C VAL A 881 39.25 7.42 4.70
N ARG A 882 40.39 7.11 4.14
CA ARG A 882 40.86 7.75 2.92
C ARG A 882 40.90 6.77 1.77
N VAL A 883 40.18 7.10 0.70
CA VAL A 883 40.25 6.44 -0.60
C VAL A 883 41.30 7.17 -1.44
N LYS A 884 42.19 6.41 -2.08
CA LYS A 884 43.32 6.95 -2.88
C LYS A 884 42.95 7.08 -4.36
#